data_c9b8f60633609431de20178944c19875
#
_entry.id   c9b8f60633609431de20178944c19875
#
_cell.length_a   1.000
_cell.length_b   1.000
_cell.length_c   1.000
_cell.angle_alpha   90.00
_cell.angle_beta   90.00
_cell.angle_gamma   90.00
#
_symmetry.space_group_name_H-M   'P 1'
#
loop_
_entity.id
_entity.type
_entity.pdbx_description
1 polymer ?
#
loop_
_entity_poly.entity_id
_entity_poly.type
_entity_poly.pdbx_seq_one_letter_code
_entity_poly.pdbx_strand_id
1 'polypeptide(L)'
;MSSAELTNGWSRRRWLQTMGGAGAGLVAALPLSGCSSTPAYVGDGAGAALGGFIQITPQNTVHFYQPRAEMGQGVYTGMTTLVAEELGVKPQAIRVHLVGAHPDFVAPGGAAQVTGGSTSMKAHYVQLRQVGANVREAIRQAAAQQLGLAADELKMQDGHVHHGTRRWPYGDFAERAASQPLPTGVPLKPAAAFDVIGKPQVPLDALAKVTGQAQFGLDVELPNLHHAALQRCPVVGGTVQSYRDEAARAMPGVVSVVPLPHAVAVVATTTWQAKQAVAKLQVQWNMPPLAQHSSADMRADMEQALGREGKRASSQGDTEAALASSATQVQATYWVPHLAHATMEPMNCTARVSADAVEVWVGTQAPDMAAAVAAHFAGVAVDRVTIHSTFLGGGFGRRVNTDYVAEAVQIAKATDRPVQVVFSREDDMRSDYYRPSSLMAMQGGLDAQGRIQAWHAKRVGANVMAHFVDDAGEALLSPYVPWRMASWLSERGYWVLDALTVDPSSVEGLLGSYQLPNHVVEHVTVDHGVRLGFWRAVGHSFSAFATECFMDELAWKVGQDPVAFRLAHLAHDTRMQAVLREAAQRAGWGNPKPGRFLGVAAHRSFETAVAQVAEVSVQNGSIKLHRISCAVDCGVAVNPDIIQRQMESGMLFGLTAALHGEVLFNQGVAQANNFNDYPLLRMNETPDLQVFVVPSSEPPTGVGEPGVPPVAAAVANAVFAATGQRLRELPLRLA
;
A
#
# COMPACT_ATOMS: atom_id res chain seq x y z
N MET A 1 3.34 -15.95 34.28
CA MET A 1 2.48 -16.23 33.12
C MET A 1 3.38 -16.09 31.89
N SER A 2 3.44 -17.10 31.04
CA SER A 2 4.54 -17.32 30.09
C SER A 2 4.42 -16.42 28.84
N SER A 3 5.58 -16.04 28.32
CA SER A 3 5.88 -15.19 27.16
C SER A 3 5.43 -15.73 25.77
N ALA A 4 4.38 -16.53 25.70
CA ALA A 4 3.97 -17.26 24.49
C ALA A 4 2.70 -16.74 23.78
N GLU A 5 2.08 -15.64 24.21
CA GLU A 5 0.77 -15.18 23.68
C GLU A 5 0.80 -13.85 22.90
N LEU A 6 1.96 -13.31 22.52
CA LEU A 6 2.07 -12.00 21.87
C LEU A 6 2.47 -12.04 20.39
N THR A 7 2.20 -13.14 19.66
CA THR A 7 2.42 -13.19 18.20
C THR A 7 1.14 -13.50 17.43
N ASN A 8 0.14 -12.64 17.51
CA ASN A 8 -1.03 -12.66 16.64
C ASN A 8 -0.82 -11.80 15.37
N GLY A 9 0.34 -11.92 14.75
CA GLY A 9 0.51 -11.56 13.34
C GLY A 9 0.10 -12.75 12.47
N TRP A 10 -0.41 -12.50 11.28
CA TRP A 10 -0.75 -13.51 10.30
C TRP A 10 0.42 -14.48 10.09
N SER A 11 0.36 -15.64 10.74
CA SER A 11 1.38 -16.68 10.55
C SER A 11 1.19 -17.30 9.16
N ARG A 12 2.29 -17.78 8.53
CA ARG A 12 2.24 -18.61 7.31
C ARG A 12 1.11 -19.63 7.36
N ARG A 13 0.86 -20.19 8.53
CA ARG A 13 -0.20 -21.16 8.79
C ARG A 13 -1.61 -20.55 8.69
N ARG A 14 -1.81 -19.31 9.14
CA ARG A 14 -3.11 -18.61 9.04
C ARG A 14 -3.37 -18.09 7.62
N TRP A 15 -2.32 -17.57 6.94
CA TRP A 15 -2.43 -17.20 5.53
C TRP A 15 -2.70 -18.42 4.64
N LEU A 16 -1.99 -19.54 4.85
CA LEU A 16 -2.25 -20.83 4.20
C LEU A 16 -3.59 -21.42 4.61
N GLN A 17 -4.06 -21.21 5.83
CA GLN A 17 -5.38 -21.66 6.26
C GLN A 17 -6.52 -20.82 5.67
N THR A 18 -6.30 -19.54 5.40
CA THR A 18 -7.27 -18.67 4.71
C THR A 18 -7.30 -18.94 3.21
N MET A 19 -6.13 -19.23 2.61
CA MET A 19 -6.02 -19.65 1.20
C MET A 19 -6.30 -21.15 1.01
N GLY A 20 -6.30 -21.96 2.05
CA GLY A 20 -6.23 -23.42 2.01
C GLY A 20 -7.47 -24.19 2.46
N GLY A 21 -8.62 -23.52 2.61
CA GLY A 21 -9.87 -24.23 2.98
C GLY A 21 -10.34 -25.28 1.96
N ALA A 22 -9.95 -25.18 0.71
CA ALA A 22 -10.33 -26.12 -0.35
C ALA A 22 -9.16 -26.73 -1.16
N GLY A 23 -7.91 -26.30 -0.90
CA GLY A 23 -6.72 -26.76 -1.61
C GLY A 23 -5.58 -27.27 -0.71
N ALA A 24 -5.84 -27.42 0.58
CA ALA A 24 -4.80 -27.75 1.59
C ALA A 24 -4.09 -29.12 1.41
N GLY A 25 -4.53 -29.95 0.50
CA GLY A 25 -3.91 -31.26 0.26
C GLY A 25 -2.63 -31.22 -0.58
N LEU A 26 -2.37 -30.19 -1.37
CA LEU A 26 -1.24 -30.18 -2.32
C LEU A 26 -0.06 -29.28 -1.88
N VAL A 27 -0.29 -28.26 -1.05
CA VAL A 27 0.76 -27.30 -0.67
C VAL A 27 1.54 -27.72 0.57
N ALA A 28 1.00 -28.63 1.36
CA ALA A 28 1.66 -29.13 2.60
C ALA A 28 2.78 -30.16 2.37
N ALA A 29 3.03 -30.59 1.14
CA ALA A 29 3.97 -31.67 0.83
C ALA A 29 5.28 -31.23 0.17
N LEU A 30 5.58 -29.93 0.04
CA LEU A 30 6.87 -29.49 -0.49
C LEU A 30 7.88 -29.21 0.63
N PRO A 31 8.98 -29.99 0.71
CA PRO A 31 10.04 -29.72 1.69
C PRO A 31 10.79 -28.45 1.29
N LEU A 32 10.77 -27.45 2.17
CA LEU A 32 11.61 -26.26 2.07
C LEU A 32 13.05 -26.67 2.44
N SER A 33 13.75 -27.29 1.50
CA SER A 33 15.20 -27.49 1.61
C SER A 33 15.87 -26.19 1.22
N GLY A 34 16.19 -25.37 2.21
CA GLY A 34 17.01 -24.18 2.04
C GLY A 34 18.43 -24.60 1.69
N CYS A 35 18.82 -24.46 0.43
CA CYS A 35 20.23 -24.34 0.08
C CYS A 35 20.69 -22.95 0.49
N SER A 36 21.59 -22.85 1.46
CA SER A 36 22.30 -21.62 1.79
C SER A 36 23.28 -21.30 0.65
N SER A 37 22.83 -20.61 -0.37
CA SER A 37 23.71 -19.90 -1.29
C SER A 37 24.05 -18.55 -0.68
N THR A 38 25.33 -18.22 -0.62
CA THR A 38 25.82 -16.89 -0.22
C THR A 38 25.09 -15.83 -1.05
N PRO A 39 24.56 -14.76 -0.45
CA PRO A 39 23.79 -13.76 -1.19
C PRO A 39 24.65 -13.18 -2.32
N ALA A 40 24.20 -13.31 -3.55
CA ALA A 40 24.85 -12.73 -4.73
C ALA A 40 24.63 -11.22 -4.86
N TYR A 41 24.16 -10.54 -3.83
CA TYR A 41 24.09 -9.08 -3.75
C TYR A 41 25.38 -8.56 -3.10
N VAL A 42 26.48 -8.72 -3.80
CA VAL A 42 27.72 -8.01 -3.49
C VAL A 42 27.74 -6.81 -4.45
N GLY A 43 27.53 -5.62 -3.92
CA GLY A 43 27.80 -4.40 -4.68
C GLY A 43 29.22 -4.43 -5.23
N ASP A 44 29.45 -3.71 -6.29
CA ASP A 44 30.67 -3.55 -7.10
C ASP A 44 31.93 -3.07 -6.34
N GLY A 45 32.04 -3.34 -5.05
CA GLY A 45 33.13 -2.89 -4.20
C GLY A 45 33.66 -3.94 -3.23
N ALA A 46 34.98 -3.90 -3.03
CA ALA A 46 35.70 -4.65 -2.00
C ALA A 46 35.19 -4.28 -0.60
N GLY A 47 34.21 -4.99 -0.05
CA GLY A 47 33.70 -4.81 1.30
C GLY A 47 33.20 -6.11 1.88
N ALA A 48 33.27 -6.25 3.21
CA ALA A 48 32.82 -7.43 3.92
C ALA A 48 31.29 -7.42 4.07
N ALA A 49 30.58 -8.40 3.48
CA ALA A 49 29.15 -8.59 3.65
C ALA A 49 28.85 -9.14 5.05
N LEU A 50 27.97 -8.47 5.79
CA LEU A 50 27.62 -8.82 7.13
C LEU A 50 26.09 -8.98 7.25
N GLY A 51 25.60 -10.21 7.24
CA GLY A 51 24.21 -10.53 7.50
C GLY A 51 23.21 -10.20 6.38
N GLY A 52 23.63 -10.17 5.11
CA GLY A 52 22.75 -10.01 3.93
C GLY A 52 22.20 -8.59 3.71
N PHE A 53 22.08 -7.78 4.76
CA PHE A 53 21.53 -6.42 4.70
C PHE A 53 22.60 -5.34 4.80
N ILE A 54 23.78 -5.63 5.34
CA ILE A 54 24.84 -4.66 5.64
C ILE A 54 26.15 -5.08 5.02
N GLN A 55 26.84 -4.13 4.40
CA GLN A 55 28.21 -4.25 3.95
C GLN A 55 29.02 -3.10 4.52
N ILE A 56 30.22 -3.35 5.04
CA ILE A 56 31.13 -2.32 5.53
C ILE A 56 32.44 -2.40 4.74
N THR A 57 32.82 -1.30 4.09
CA THR A 57 34.06 -1.24 3.32
C THR A 57 35.27 -0.93 4.19
N PRO A 58 36.50 -1.25 3.73
CA PRO A 58 37.73 -0.82 4.43
C PRO A 58 37.85 0.71 4.60
N GLN A 59 37.19 1.48 3.74
CA GLN A 59 37.10 2.95 3.82
C GLN A 59 36.05 3.44 4.83
N ASN A 60 35.48 2.51 5.62
CA ASN A 60 34.47 2.77 6.65
C ASN A 60 33.12 3.26 6.09
N THR A 61 32.80 2.94 4.85
CA THR A 61 31.46 3.19 4.29
C THR A 61 30.55 2.03 4.68
N VAL A 62 29.43 2.38 5.30
CA VAL A 62 28.37 1.44 5.63
C VAL A 62 27.33 1.47 4.53
N HIS A 63 27.09 0.33 3.89
CA HIS A 63 26.01 0.12 2.90
C HIS A 63 24.87 -0.65 3.55
N PHE A 64 23.64 -0.20 3.31
CA PHE A 64 22.42 -0.87 3.73
C PHE A 64 21.58 -1.22 2.51
N TYR A 65 21.25 -2.49 2.37
CA TYR A 65 20.40 -3.04 1.32
C TYR A 65 18.97 -3.09 1.82
N GLN A 66 18.15 -2.13 1.36
CA GLN A 66 16.79 -1.90 1.87
C GLN A 66 15.78 -2.86 1.23
N PRO A 67 15.01 -3.66 2.02
CA PRO A 67 14.14 -4.71 1.52
C PRO A 67 12.80 -4.21 0.94
N ARG A 68 12.50 -2.90 1.02
CA ARG A 68 11.20 -2.34 0.65
C ARG A 68 11.34 -1.18 -0.33
N ALA A 69 10.41 -1.10 -1.27
CA ALA A 69 10.37 0.00 -2.22
C ALA A 69 10.10 1.35 -1.54
N GLU A 70 10.73 2.40 -2.02
CA GLU A 70 10.49 3.78 -1.60
C GLU A 70 9.62 4.49 -2.64
N MET A 71 8.42 4.89 -2.24
CA MET A 71 7.41 5.55 -3.08
C MET A 71 6.91 6.89 -2.50
N GLY A 72 7.71 7.50 -1.61
CA GLY A 72 7.38 8.74 -0.91
C GLY A 72 6.89 8.55 0.52
N GLN A 73 6.79 7.30 1.01
CA GLN A 73 6.32 7.01 2.37
C GLN A 73 7.42 7.08 3.44
N GLY A 74 8.71 7.25 3.05
CA GLY A 74 9.81 7.49 3.95
C GLY A 74 10.43 6.26 4.60
N VAL A 75 10.19 5.06 4.08
CA VAL A 75 10.82 3.82 4.58
C VAL A 75 12.33 3.81 4.33
N TYR A 76 12.79 4.54 3.31
CA TYR A 76 14.22 4.74 3.03
C TYR A 76 14.95 5.30 4.25
N THR A 77 14.39 6.29 4.89
CA THR A 77 14.93 6.88 6.12
C THR A 77 14.56 6.05 7.35
N GLY A 78 13.30 5.63 7.46
CA GLY A 78 12.80 4.92 8.63
C GLY A 78 13.53 3.59 8.90
N MET A 79 13.71 2.75 7.89
CA MET A 79 14.43 1.48 8.02
C MET A 79 15.92 1.69 8.30
N THR A 80 16.53 2.67 7.62
CA THR A 80 17.92 3.06 7.88
C THR A 80 18.11 3.50 9.34
N THR A 81 17.14 4.21 9.92
CA THR A 81 17.15 4.61 11.32
C THR A 81 17.20 3.39 12.27
N LEU A 82 16.48 2.30 11.96
CA LEU A 82 16.51 1.07 12.77
C LEU A 82 17.88 0.42 12.79
N VAL A 83 18.52 0.31 11.62
CA VAL A 83 19.89 -0.22 11.47
C VAL A 83 20.89 0.69 12.18
N ALA A 84 20.81 1.98 11.94
CA ALA A 84 21.71 3.00 12.47
C ALA A 84 21.73 3.01 14.00
N GLU A 85 20.53 2.91 14.62
CA GLU A 85 20.38 2.89 16.08
C GLU A 85 21.22 1.77 16.72
N GLU A 86 21.05 0.55 16.23
CA GLU A 86 21.72 -0.61 16.83
C GLU A 86 23.18 -0.74 16.40
N LEU A 87 23.51 -0.34 15.18
CA LEU A 87 24.89 -0.37 14.69
C LEU A 87 25.76 0.72 15.34
N GLY A 88 25.16 1.75 15.93
CA GLY A 88 25.87 2.86 16.55
C GLY A 88 26.50 3.81 15.52
N VAL A 89 25.77 4.10 14.44
CA VAL A 89 26.17 5.05 13.38
C VAL A 89 25.05 6.09 13.18
N LYS A 90 25.38 7.20 12.56
CA LYS A 90 24.35 8.18 12.16
C LYS A 90 23.65 7.69 10.89
N PRO A 91 22.34 7.83 10.75
CA PRO A 91 21.63 7.44 9.51
C PRO A 91 22.25 8.05 8.25
N GLN A 92 22.71 9.31 8.32
CA GLN A 92 23.34 10.03 7.19
C GLN A 92 24.69 9.45 6.76
N ALA A 93 25.33 8.62 7.59
CA ALA A 93 26.57 7.94 7.27
C ALA A 93 26.37 6.62 6.52
N ILE A 94 25.11 6.19 6.36
CA ILE A 94 24.75 4.95 5.67
C ILE A 94 24.39 5.24 4.22
N ARG A 95 24.99 4.50 3.30
CA ARG A 95 24.57 4.48 1.88
C ARG A 95 23.49 3.42 1.71
N VAL A 96 22.31 3.86 1.33
CA VAL A 96 21.14 2.96 1.15
C VAL A 96 21.02 2.56 -0.30
N HIS A 97 20.78 1.26 -0.53
CA HIS A 97 20.55 0.69 -1.84
C HIS A 97 19.15 0.08 -1.90
N LEU A 98 18.36 0.44 -2.89
CA LEU A 98 17.10 -0.23 -3.20
C LEU A 98 17.43 -1.58 -3.81
N VAL A 99 16.86 -2.66 -3.25
CA VAL A 99 17.13 -4.02 -3.72
C VAL A 99 16.08 -4.47 -4.74
N GLY A 100 16.51 -5.31 -5.66
CA GLY A 100 15.62 -6.04 -6.57
C GLY A 100 14.98 -7.27 -5.90
N ALA A 101 14.55 -8.23 -6.72
CA ALA A 101 13.95 -9.47 -6.25
C ALA A 101 15.00 -10.39 -5.64
N HIS A 102 14.84 -10.73 -4.35
CA HIS A 102 15.70 -11.73 -3.71
C HIS A 102 15.00 -12.31 -2.46
N PRO A 103 15.08 -13.64 -2.22
CA PRO A 103 14.39 -14.31 -1.11
C PRO A 103 14.74 -13.77 0.28
N ASP A 104 15.98 -13.33 0.49
CA ASP A 104 16.44 -12.81 1.78
C ASP A 104 15.74 -11.53 2.21
N PHE A 105 15.13 -10.80 1.26
CA PHE A 105 14.42 -9.55 1.50
C PHE A 105 12.90 -9.70 1.66
N VAL A 106 12.41 -10.94 1.63
CA VAL A 106 11.02 -11.22 2.02
C VAL A 106 10.87 -10.96 3.52
N ALA A 107 9.80 -10.24 3.90
CA ALA A 107 9.55 -9.94 5.31
C ALA A 107 9.39 -11.22 6.15
N PRO A 108 9.79 -11.21 7.42
CA PRO A 108 9.54 -12.33 8.32
C PRO A 108 8.07 -12.75 8.32
N GLY A 109 7.81 -14.02 8.00
CA GLY A 109 6.45 -14.57 7.89
C GLY A 109 5.68 -14.17 6.62
N GLY A 110 6.28 -13.41 5.70
CA GLY A 110 5.72 -13.09 4.40
C GLY A 110 5.88 -14.23 3.39
N ALA A 111 5.07 -14.19 2.31
CA ALA A 111 5.16 -15.13 1.18
C ALA A 111 5.88 -14.51 -0.02
N ALA A 112 5.96 -13.19 -0.09
CA ALA A 112 6.50 -12.43 -1.21
C ALA A 112 7.15 -11.12 -0.74
N GLN A 113 8.04 -10.56 -1.56
CA GLN A 113 8.68 -9.26 -1.33
C GLN A 113 7.74 -8.15 -1.82
N VAL A 114 6.74 -7.79 -0.99
CA VAL A 114 5.73 -6.79 -1.33
C VAL A 114 5.79 -5.60 -0.38
N THR A 115 5.73 -4.39 -0.94
CA THR A 115 5.59 -3.13 -0.18
C THR A 115 4.13 -2.68 -0.22
N GLY A 116 3.37 -2.97 0.83
CA GLY A 116 1.94 -2.65 0.93
C GLY A 116 1.39 -2.98 2.32
N GLY A 117 0.11 -2.64 2.55
CA GLY A 117 -0.59 -2.90 3.81
C GLY A 117 0.09 -2.28 5.04
N SER A 118 0.82 -1.20 4.83
CA SER A 118 1.58 -0.49 5.87
C SER A 118 2.50 -1.40 6.71
N THR A 119 2.95 -2.54 6.15
CA THR A 119 3.71 -3.57 6.88
C THR A 119 5.20 -3.30 7.00
N SER A 120 5.75 -2.38 6.22
CA SER A 120 7.21 -2.21 6.09
C SER A 120 7.92 -2.02 7.43
N MET A 121 7.56 -1.01 8.20
CA MET A 121 8.19 -0.74 9.50
C MET A 121 7.86 -1.83 10.53
N LYS A 122 6.60 -2.24 10.62
CA LYS A 122 6.13 -3.26 11.55
C LYS A 122 6.86 -4.60 11.36
N ALA A 123 6.94 -5.09 10.12
CA ALA A 123 7.53 -6.41 9.84
C ALA A 123 9.05 -6.44 10.04
N HIS A 124 9.73 -5.31 9.82
CA HIS A 124 11.20 -5.25 9.87
C HIS A 124 11.75 -4.59 11.15
N TYR A 125 10.91 -4.09 12.05
CA TYR A 125 11.36 -3.36 13.25
C TYR A 125 12.36 -4.15 14.09
N VAL A 126 12.01 -5.38 14.45
CA VAL A 126 12.91 -6.24 15.24
C VAL A 126 14.04 -6.78 14.38
N GLN A 127 13.76 -7.21 13.15
CA GLN A 127 14.75 -7.81 12.25
C GLN A 127 15.91 -6.85 11.96
N LEU A 128 15.65 -5.64 11.52
CA LEU A 128 16.70 -4.68 11.13
C LEU A 128 17.49 -4.19 12.34
N ARG A 129 16.84 -4.01 13.49
CA ARG A 129 17.53 -3.75 14.74
C ARG A 129 18.45 -4.92 15.11
N GLN A 130 17.97 -6.16 15.01
CA GLN A 130 18.77 -7.34 15.33
C GLN A 130 19.98 -7.47 14.39
N VAL A 131 19.81 -7.21 13.10
CA VAL A 131 20.92 -7.17 12.13
C VAL A 131 21.96 -6.12 12.55
N GLY A 132 21.53 -4.90 12.85
CA GLY A 132 22.42 -3.83 13.32
C GLY A 132 23.18 -4.19 14.61
N ALA A 133 22.48 -4.77 15.60
CA ALA A 133 23.07 -5.21 16.86
C ALA A 133 24.08 -6.35 16.67
N ASN A 134 23.73 -7.35 15.85
CA ASN A 134 24.61 -8.48 15.57
C ASN A 134 25.90 -8.05 14.84
N VAL A 135 25.78 -7.15 13.85
CA VAL A 135 26.93 -6.59 13.15
C VAL A 135 27.80 -5.74 14.09
N ARG A 136 27.21 -4.89 14.91
CA ARG A 136 27.94 -4.12 15.93
C ARG A 136 28.76 -5.05 16.83
N GLU A 137 28.15 -6.14 17.31
CA GLU A 137 28.82 -7.10 18.17
C GLU A 137 29.93 -7.86 17.45
N ALA A 138 29.73 -8.27 16.19
CA ALA A 138 30.76 -8.89 15.37
C ALA A 138 32.00 -8.00 15.20
N ILE A 139 31.79 -6.70 14.90
CA ILE A 139 32.87 -5.71 14.81
C ILE A 139 33.58 -5.54 16.16
N ARG A 140 32.82 -5.47 17.27
CA ARG A 140 33.38 -5.36 18.60
C ARG A 140 34.28 -6.54 18.97
N GLN A 141 33.85 -7.77 18.68
CA GLN A 141 34.62 -8.99 18.93
C GLN A 141 35.87 -9.07 18.04
N ALA A 142 35.75 -8.73 16.76
CA ALA A 142 36.88 -8.67 15.85
C ALA A 142 37.93 -7.63 16.29
N ALA A 143 37.48 -6.47 16.76
CA ALA A 143 38.34 -5.43 17.30
C ALA A 143 39.03 -5.88 18.61
N ALA A 144 38.31 -6.51 19.52
CA ALA A 144 38.87 -7.06 20.78
C ALA A 144 40.02 -8.05 20.49
N GLN A 145 39.79 -8.99 19.55
CA GLN A 145 40.80 -9.94 19.13
C GLN A 145 42.03 -9.29 18.49
N GLN A 146 41.78 -8.32 17.57
CA GLN A 146 42.86 -7.69 16.81
C GLN A 146 43.71 -6.73 17.66
N LEU A 147 43.09 -6.06 18.61
CA LEU A 147 43.75 -5.08 19.49
C LEU A 147 44.29 -5.70 20.76
N GLY A 148 43.93 -6.94 21.09
CA GLY A 148 44.31 -7.60 22.36
C GLY A 148 43.65 -6.95 23.59
N LEU A 149 42.41 -6.42 23.45
CA LEU A 149 41.65 -5.73 24.49
C LEU A 149 40.42 -6.54 24.89
N ALA A 150 39.87 -6.30 26.08
CA ALA A 150 38.60 -6.92 26.47
C ALA A 150 37.43 -6.27 25.70
N ALA A 151 36.47 -7.08 25.23
CA ALA A 151 35.38 -6.59 24.40
C ALA A 151 34.44 -5.62 25.16
N ASP A 152 34.30 -5.78 26.46
CA ASP A 152 33.51 -4.91 27.36
C ASP A 152 34.15 -3.54 27.62
N GLU A 153 35.44 -3.37 27.37
CA GLU A 153 36.14 -2.08 27.41
C GLU A 153 35.95 -1.27 26.14
N LEU A 154 35.44 -1.91 25.03
CA LEU A 154 35.26 -1.28 23.73
C LEU A 154 33.86 -0.67 23.60
N LYS A 155 33.79 0.65 23.36
CA LYS A 155 32.54 1.36 23.04
C LYS A 155 32.38 1.52 21.53
N MET A 156 31.17 1.25 21.07
CA MET A 156 30.80 1.30 19.65
C MET A 156 29.97 2.58 19.42
N GLN A 157 30.53 3.56 18.72
CA GLN A 157 29.89 4.86 18.52
C GLN A 157 30.35 5.54 17.23
N ASP A 158 29.42 6.19 16.52
CA ASP A 158 29.68 6.98 15.30
C ASP A 158 30.51 6.22 14.25
N GLY A 159 30.30 4.91 14.10
CA GLY A 159 31.02 4.05 13.15
C GLY A 159 32.48 3.78 13.55
N HIS A 160 32.82 3.96 14.81
CA HIS A 160 34.16 3.73 15.37
C HIS A 160 34.10 2.86 16.62
N VAL A 161 35.16 2.10 16.81
CA VAL A 161 35.48 1.40 18.05
C VAL A 161 36.32 2.35 18.91
N HIS A 162 35.91 2.58 20.14
CA HIS A 162 36.59 3.47 21.08
C HIS A 162 37.14 2.70 22.29
N HIS A 163 38.36 3.05 22.72
CA HIS A 163 38.95 2.63 23.95
C HIS A 163 39.78 3.76 24.56
N GLY A 164 39.31 4.33 25.67
CA GLY A 164 39.89 5.56 26.25
C GLY A 164 39.84 6.74 25.24
N THR A 165 40.99 7.26 24.85
CA THR A 165 41.15 8.34 23.87
C THR A 165 41.38 7.84 22.45
N ARG A 166 41.59 6.52 22.28
CA ARG A 166 41.83 5.94 20.96
C ARG A 166 40.53 5.58 20.25
N ARG A 167 40.51 5.70 18.95
CA ARG A 167 39.40 5.27 18.10
C ARG A 167 39.90 4.65 16.80
N TRP A 168 39.17 3.65 16.31
CA TRP A 168 39.43 2.96 15.04
C TRP A 168 38.13 2.85 14.25
N PRO A 169 38.14 3.06 12.95
CA PRO A 169 36.94 2.90 12.13
C PRO A 169 36.47 1.44 12.10
N TYR A 170 35.18 1.18 11.92
CA TYR A 170 34.64 -0.18 11.78
C TYR A 170 35.25 -0.93 10.60
N GLY A 171 35.62 -0.20 9.52
CA GLY A 171 36.26 -0.76 8.33
C GLY A 171 37.53 -1.54 8.63
N ASP A 172 38.32 -1.14 9.65
CA ASP A 172 39.55 -1.83 10.04
C ASP A 172 39.32 -3.28 10.54
N PHE A 173 38.09 -3.58 10.95
CA PHE A 173 37.72 -4.86 11.56
C PHE A 173 36.69 -5.64 10.72
N ALA A 174 36.13 -5.04 9.66
CA ALA A 174 35.00 -5.59 8.92
C ALA A 174 35.32 -6.94 8.26
N GLU A 175 36.49 -7.07 7.64
CA GLU A 175 36.93 -8.34 7.01
C GLU A 175 37.08 -9.46 8.02
N ARG A 176 37.71 -9.17 9.16
CA ARG A 176 37.82 -10.15 10.27
C ARG A 176 36.46 -10.54 10.83
N ALA A 177 35.54 -9.58 11.01
CA ALA A 177 34.20 -9.84 11.49
C ALA A 177 33.41 -10.72 10.50
N ALA A 178 33.54 -10.49 9.20
CA ALA A 178 32.87 -11.29 8.16
C ALA A 178 33.45 -12.71 8.02
N SER A 179 34.70 -12.95 8.42
CA SER A 179 35.33 -14.28 8.42
C SER A 179 34.87 -15.18 9.56
N GLN A 180 34.06 -14.68 10.48
CA GLN A 180 33.54 -15.40 11.65
C GLN A 180 32.02 -15.56 11.56
N PRO A 181 31.43 -16.57 12.23
CA PRO A 181 30.00 -16.66 12.36
C PRO A 181 29.42 -15.39 13.01
N LEU A 182 28.39 -14.82 12.36
CA LEU A 182 27.74 -13.64 12.91
C LEU A 182 27.07 -13.96 14.25
N PRO A 183 27.30 -13.18 15.33
CA PRO A 183 26.60 -13.37 16.60
C PRO A 183 25.09 -13.31 16.41
N THR A 184 24.35 -14.10 17.15
CA THR A 184 22.88 -14.12 17.12
C THR A 184 22.32 -13.78 18.50
N GLY A 185 21.11 -13.20 18.52
CA GLY A 185 20.43 -12.90 19.78
C GLY A 185 21.11 -11.83 20.64
N VAL A 186 21.90 -10.96 20.03
CA VAL A 186 22.50 -9.81 20.75
C VAL A 186 21.40 -8.92 21.34
N PRO A 187 21.47 -8.56 22.63
CA PRO A 187 20.46 -7.71 23.25
C PRO A 187 20.30 -6.37 22.50
N LEU A 188 19.05 -6.02 22.20
CA LEU A 188 18.70 -4.74 21.58
C LEU A 188 18.74 -3.62 22.62
N LYS A 189 19.03 -2.40 22.18
CA LYS A 189 18.94 -1.22 23.04
C LYS A 189 17.50 -1.06 23.56
N PRO A 190 17.32 -0.82 24.87
CA PRO A 190 16.02 -0.43 25.41
C PRO A 190 15.61 0.96 24.91
N ALA A 191 14.32 1.27 24.90
CA ALA A 191 13.82 2.55 24.39
C ALA A 191 14.45 3.78 25.07
N ALA A 192 14.76 3.69 26.36
CA ALA A 192 15.44 4.76 27.12
C ALA A 192 16.89 5.05 26.64
N ALA A 193 17.49 4.12 25.89
CA ALA A 193 18.84 4.25 25.35
C ALA A 193 18.87 4.57 23.84
N PHE A 194 17.75 4.96 23.25
CA PHE A 194 17.69 5.33 21.83
C PHE A 194 18.39 6.67 21.57
N ASP A 195 19.28 6.65 20.59
CA ASP A 195 20.02 7.82 20.14
C ASP A 195 19.35 8.51 18.95
N VAL A 196 18.75 7.73 18.03
CA VAL A 196 18.15 8.24 16.77
C VAL A 196 16.68 7.86 16.62
N ILE A 197 16.23 6.70 17.11
CA ILE A 197 14.81 6.33 17.15
C ILE A 197 14.05 7.31 18.04
N GLY A 198 12.88 7.76 17.60
CA GLY A 198 12.04 8.71 18.33
C GLY A 198 12.42 10.17 18.12
N LYS A 199 13.45 10.44 17.34
CA LYS A 199 13.89 11.81 17.02
C LYS A 199 13.61 12.16 15.55
N PRO A 200 13.26 13.43 15.26
CA PRO A 200 13.11 13.91 13.90
C PRO A 200 14.39 13.67 13.08
N GLN A 201 14.21 13.12 11.88
CA GLN A 201 15.29 12.93 10.92
C GLN A 201 14.88 13.52 9.57
N VAL A 202 15.75 14.30 8.97
CA VAL A 202 15.57 14.75 7.59
C VAL A 202 15.61 13.52 6.68
N PRO A 203 14.66 13.39 5.72
CA PRO A 203 14.68 12.26 4.78
C PRO A 203 16.03 12.17 4.03
N LEU A 204 16.65 11.00 4.09
CA LEU A 204 17.99 10.76 3.53
C LEU A 204 18.03 10.92 2.02
N ASP A 205 16.91 10.69 1.35
CA ASP A 205 16.72 10.80 -0.10
C ASP A 205 16.27 12.20 -0.56
N ALA A 206 15.98 13.13 0.37
CA ALA A 206 15.43 14.45 0.04
C ALA A 206 16.35 15.24 -0.91
N LEU A 207 17.65 15.30 -0.61
CA LEU A 207 18.58 16.05 -1.43
C LEU A 207 18.67 15.49 -2.85
N ALA A 208 18.77 14.17 -2.99
CA ALA A 208 18.83 13.52 -4.29
C ALA A 208 17.56 13.79 -5.11
N LYS A 209 16.38 13.77 -4.46
CA LYS A 209 15.08 14.04 -5.11
C LYS A 209 14.97 15.49 -5.59
N VAL A 210 15.32 16.48 -4.75
CA VAL A 210 15.16 17.90 -5.11
C VAL A 210 16.25 18.43 -6.05
N THR A 211 17.37 17.70 -6.21
CA THR A 211 18.45 18.05 -7.14
C THR A 211 18.45 17.22 -8.42
N GLY A 212 17.45 16.34 -8.63
CA GLY A 212 17.36 15.49 -9.81
C GLY A 212 18.40 14.37 -9.87
N GLN A 213 18.98 13.98 -8.72
CA GLN A 213 19.95 12.87 -8.63
C GLN A 213 19.27 11.54 -8.29
N ALA A 214 18.03 11.56 -7.80
CA ALA A 214 17.26 10.37 -7.55
C ALA A 214 16.79 9.78 -8.88
N GLN A 215 17.03 8.49 -9.10
CA GLN A 215 16.68 7.80 -10.32
C GLN A 215 15.28 7.18 -10.19
N PHE A 216 14.33 7.66 -10.95
CA PHE A 216 13.01 7.07 -11.14
C PHE A 216 13.01 6.17 -12.38
N GLY A 217 11.93 5.42 -12.60
CA GLY A 217 11.84 4.54 -13.75
C GLY A 217 11.87 5.28 -15.10
N LEU A 218 11.35 6.51 -15.14
CA LEU A 218 11.40 7.38 -16.33
C LEU A 218 12.81 7.87 -16.68
N ASP A 219 13.73 7.91 -15.69
CA ASP A 219 15.08 8.46 -15.83
C ASP A 219 16.09 7.40 -16.29
N VAL A 220 15.64 6.17 -16.57
CA VAL A 220 16.53 5.08 -16.98
C VAL A 220 17.05 5.33 -18.39
N GLU A 221 18.36 5.39 -18.51
CA GLU A 221 19.07 5.52 -19.77
C GLU A 221 19.94 4.28 -20.02
N LEU A 222 19.86 3.72 -21.22
CA LEU A 222 20.67 2.58 -21.64
C LEU A 222 21.24 2.83 -23.05
N PRO A 223 22.40 2.27 -23.39
CA PRO A 223 22.89 2.27 -24.76
C PRO A 223 21.85 1.65 -25.71
N ASN A 224 21.56 2.32 -26.83
CA ASN A 224 20.58 1.89 -27.82
C ASN A 224 19.15 1.71 -27.29
N LEU A 225 18.77 2.46 -26.24
CA LEU A 225 17.41 2.44 -25.71
C LEU A 225 16.42 2.95 -26.77
N HIS A 226 15.32 2.22 -26.94
CA HIS A 226 14.17 2.61 -27.73
C HIS A 226 12.95 2.80 -26.83
N HIS A 227 11.95 3.52 -27.32
CA HIS A 227 10.77 3.88 -26.54
C HIS A 227 9.51 3.32 -27.20
N ALA A 228 8.61 2.78 -26.39
CA ALA A 228 7.35 2.24 -26.87
C ALA A 228 6.16 3.00 -26.29
N ALA A 229 5.19 3.30 -27.15
CA ALA A 229 3.84 3.73 -26.79
C ALA A 229 2.84 2.69 -27.30
N LEU A 230 1.75 2.50 -26.58
CA LEU A 230 0.77 1.46 -26.86
C LEU A 230 -0.62 2.06 -27.12
N GLN A 231 -1.31 1.54 -28.12
CA GLN A 231 -2.75 1.70 -28.27
C GLN A 231 -3.42 0.48 -27.64
N ARG A 232 -4.06 0.68 -26.49
CA ARG A 232 -4.79 -0.36 -25.76
C ARG A 232 -6.25 -0.39 -26.13
N CYS A 233 -6.91 -1.53 -25.94
CA CYS A 233 -8.37 -1.57 -26.01
C CYS A 233 -8.97 -0.57 -25.00
N PRO A 234 -9.91 0.29 -25.42
CA PRO A 234 -10.51 1.27 -24.52
C PRO A 234 -11.33 0.64 -23.38
N VAL A 235 -11.76 -0.61 -23.56
CA VAL A 235 -12.44 -1.39 -22.51
C VAL A 235 -11.51 -2.48 -22.03
N VAL A 236 -11.29 -2.51 -20.73
CA VAL A 236 -10.45 -3.53 -20.06
C VAL A 236 -11.00 -4.93 -20.35
N GLY A 237 -10.08 -5.87 -20.66
CA GLY A 237 -10.44 -7.24 -21.05
C GLY A 237 -10.70 -7.42 -22.54
N GLY A 238 -10.72 -6.34 -23.34
CA GLY A 238 -10.80 -6.43 -24.79
C GLY A 238 -9.50 -6.90 -25.44
N THR A 239 -9.60 -7.53 -26.62
CA THR A 239 -8.46 -8.07 -27.36
C THR A 239 -8.37 -7.51 -28.78
N VAL A 240 -7.15 -7.53 -29.33
CA VAL A 240 -6.93 -7.10 -30.72
C VAL A 240 -7.58 -8.10 -31.68
N GLN A 241 -8.52 -7.63 -32.51
CA GLN A 241 -9.10 -8.43 -33.59
C GLN A 241 -8.27 -8.30 -34.86
N SER A 242 -7.94 -7.08 -35.25
CA SER A 242 -7.09 -6.76 -36.41
C SER A 242 -6.51 -5.36 -36.27
N TYR A 243 -5.44 -5.06 -37.01
CA TYR A 243 -4.87 -3.70 -37.03
C TYR A 243 -4.25 -3.39 -38.37
N ARG A 244 -4.13 -2.08 -38.69
CA ARG A 244 -3.37 -1.55 -39.80
C ARG A 244 -2.31 -0.60 -39.27
N ASP A 245 -1.07 -0.76 -39.68
CA ASP A 245 0.10 -0.07 -39.14
C ASP A 245 0.95 0.67 -40.20
N GLU A 246 0.53 0.66 -41.47
CA GLU A 246 1.31 1.24 -42.59
C GLU A 246 1.63 2.73 -42.32
N ALA A 247 0.61 3.49 -41.86
CA ALA A 247 0.77 4.90 -41.56
C ALA A 247 1.71 5.16 -40.35
N ALA A 248 1.67 4.28 -39.36
CA ALA A 248 2.56 4.36 -38.18
C ALA A 248 3.99 4.00 -38.59
N ARG A 249 4.20 2.94 -39.35
CA ARG A 249 5.51 2.50 -39.84
C ARG A 249 6.21 3.52 -40.71
N ALA A 250 5.42 4.30 -41.47
CA ALA A 250 5.96 5.34 -42.35
C ALA A 250 6.48 6.60 -41.61
N MET A 251 6.22 6.70 -40.29
CA MET A 251 6.63 7.88 -39.54
C MET A 251 8.14 7.87 -39.19
N PRO A 252 8.80 9.03 -39.20
CA PRO A 252 10.22 9.14 -38.85
C PRO A 252 10.52 8.58 -37.47
N GLY A 253 11.59 7.78 -37.37
CA GLY A 253 12.08 7.24 -36.11
C GLY A 253 11.35 5.99 -35.63
N VAL A 254 10.29 5.55 -36.32
CA VAL A 254 9.61 4.27 -36.01
C VAL A 254 10.49 3.10 -36.42
N VAL A 255 10.71 2.18 -35.51
CA VAL A 255 11.58 1.00 -35.67
C VAL A 255 10.77 -0.26 -35.84
N SER A 256 9.68 -0.40 -35.08
CA SER A 256 8.84 -1.62 -35.11
C SER A 256 7.41 -1.33 -34.66
N VAL A 257 6.48 -2.19 -35.07
CA VAL A 257 5.13 -2.29 -34.52
C VAL A 257 4.94 -3.71 -34.01
N VAL A 258 4.56 -3.85 -32.74
CA VAL A 258 4.47 -5.13 -32.04
C VAL A 258 3.04 -5.31 -31.54
N PRO A 259 2.29 -6.32 -32.04
CA PRO A 259 0.99 -6.66 -31.48
C PRO A 259 1.14 -7.43 -30.16
N LEU A 260 0.32 -7.06 -29.20
CA LEU A 260 0.09 -7.78 -27.93
C LEU A 260 -1.38 -8.22 -27.91
N PRO A 261 -1.79 -9.16 -27.06
CA PRO A 261 -3.18 -9.62 -27.01
C PRO A 261 -4.20 -8.50 -26.79
N HIS A 262 -3.88 -7.50 -25.96
CA HIS A 262 -4.76 -6.41 -25.55
C HIS A 262 -4.37 -5.03 -26.07
N ALA A 263 -3.28 -4.94 -26.86
CA ALA A 263 -2.73 -3.67 -27.33
C ALA A 263 -1.88 -3.84 -28.60
N VAL A 264 -1.62 -2.73 -29.29
CA VAL A 264 -0.60 -2.66 -30.35
C VAL A 264 0.42 -1.61 -29.96
N ALA A 265 1.68 -2.00 -29.86
CA ALA A 265 2.79 -1.12 -29.49
C ALA A 265 3.49 -0.57 -30.75
N VAL A 266 3.90 0.70 -30.71
CA VAL A 266 4.83 1.31 -31.67
C VAL A 266 6.13 1.61 -30.95
N VAL A 267 7.24 1.09 -31.48
CA VAL A 267 8.58 1.30 -30.97
C VAL A 267 9.32 2.31 -31.84
N ALA A 268 9.87 3.34 -31.23
CA ALA A 268 10.59 4.41 -31.92
C ALA A 268 11.87 4.83 -31.18
N THR A 269 12.67 5.69 -31.80
CA THR A 269 13.93 6.18 -31.21
C THR A 269 13.72 7.18 -30.07
N THR A 270 12.54 7.79 -29.97
CA THR A 270 12.16 8.68 -28.86
C THR A 270 10.73 8.43 -28.41
N THR A 271 10.43 8.74 -27.14
CA THR A 271 9.06 8.66 -26.60
C THR A 271 8.06 9.48 -27.39
N TRP A 272 8.46 10.68 -27.85
CA TRP A 272 7.59 11.54 -28.65
C TRP A 272 7.21 10.90 -29.99
N GLN A 273 8.19 10.34 -30.71
CA GLN A 273 7.95 9.67 -31.99
C GLN A 273 7.02 8.45 -31.81
N ALA A 274 7.25 7.65 -30.75
CA ALA A 274 6.36 6.52 -30.44
C ALA A 274 4.93 6.99 -30.18
N LYS A 275 4.73 8.04 -29.39
CA LYS A 275 3.40 8.63 -29.10
C LYS A 275 2.72 9.23 -30.33
N GLN A 276 3.44 9.86 -31.22
CA GLN A 276 2.87 10.39 -32.46
C GLN A 276 2.49 9.28 -33.44
N ALA A 277 3.29 8.23 -33.50
CA ALA A 277 3.07 7.13 -34.41
C ALA A 277 1.95 6.18 -33.94
N VAL A 278 1.82 5.93 -32.64
CA VAL A 278 0.74 5.08 -32.10
C VAL A 278 -0.64 5.66 -32.40
N ALA A 279 -0.77 6.98 -32.50
CA ALA A 279 -2.01 7.65 -32.88
C ALA A 279 -2.40 7.45 -34.37
N LYS A 280 -1.51 6.87 -35.20
CA LYS A 280 -1.76 6.53 -36.59
C LYS A 280 -2.19 5.08 -36.78
N LEU A 281 -2.18 4.27 -35.75
CA LEU A 281 -2.68 2.91 -35.79
C LEU A 281 -4.21 2.91 -36.00
N GLN A 282 -4.69 1.93 -36.73
CA GLN A 282 -6.11 1.64 -36.86
C GLN A 282 -6.35 0.24 -36.34
N VAL A 283 -6.86 0.14 -35.08
CA VAL A 283 -7.06 -1.14 -34.40
C VAL A 283 -8.55 -1.44 -34.27
N GLN A 284 -8.93 -2.67 -34.63
CA GLN A 284 -10.25 -3.22 -34.35
C GLN A 284 -10.16 -4.15 -33.14
N TRP A 285 -11.18 -4.11 -32.29
CA TRP A 285 -11.20 -4.78 -31.01
C TRP A 285 -12.32 -5.82 -30.92
N ASN A 286 -12.03 -6.95 -30.29
CA ASN A 286 -13.06 -7.82 -29.74
C ASN A 286 -13.41 -7.24 -28.35
N MET A 287 -14.63 -6.71 -28.23
CA MET A 287 -15.09 -6.06 -27.00
C MET A 287 -15.54 -7.09 -25.97
N PRO A 288 -15.18 -6.90 -24.67
CA PRO A 288 -15.61 -7.76 -23.59
C PRO A 288 -17.06 -7.43 -23.15
N PRO A 289 -17.70 -8.28 -22.31
CA PRO A 289 -19.03 -8.01 -21.77
C PRO A 289 -19.16 -6.66 -21.05
N LEU A 290 -18.10 -6.19 -20.40
CA LEU A 290 -18.04 -4.88 -19.73
C LEU A 290 -18.45 -3.72 -20.65
N ALA A 291 -18.22 -3.83 -21.97
CA ALA A 291 -18.63 -2.82 -22.95
C ALA A 291 -20.15 -2.55 -23.02
N GLN A 292 -20.96 -3.38 -22.36
CA GLN A 292 -22.41 -3.21 -22.28
C GLN A 292 -22.86 -2.44 -21.04
N HIS A 293 -21.95 -2.14 -20.09
CA HIS A 293 -22.28 -1.54 -18.81
C HIS A 293 -21.79 -0.09 -18.70
N SER A 294 -22.61 0.74 -18.07
CA SER A 294 -22.24 2.05 -17.54
C SER A 294 -22.15 2.02 -16.02
N SER A 295 -21.59 3.07 -15.41
CA SER A 295 -21.60 3.20 -13.95
C SER A 295 -23.00 3.23 -13.35
N ALA A 296 -23.99 3.75 -14.09
CA ALA A 296 -25.38 3.76 -13.66
C ALA A 296 -25.96 2.34 -13.62
N ASP A 297 -25.69 1.53 -14.65
CA ASP A 297 -26.12 0.12 -14.70
C ASP A 297 -25.49 -0.68 -13.56
N MET A 298 -24.16 -0.51 -13.34
CA MET A 298 -23.43 -1.17 -12.25
C MET A 298 -24.01 -0.82 -10.87
N ARG A 299 -24.36 0.46 -10.65
CA ARG A 299 -25.00 0.91 -9.41
C ARG A 299 -26.38 0.30 -9.23
N ALA A 300 -27.21 0.30 -10.26
CA ALA A 300 -28.55 -0.31 -10.24
C ALA A 300 -28.50 -1.80 -9.90
N ASP A 301 -27.55 -2.54 -10.48
CA ASP A 301 -27.35 -3.96 -10.18
C ASP A 301 -26.94 -4.17 -8.71
N MET A 302 -26.08 -3.30 -8.15
CA MET A 302 -25.71 -3.36 -6.74
C MET A 302 -26.89 -3.01 -5.83
N GLU A 303 -27.71 -2.03 -6.18
CA GLU A 303 -28.93 -1.68 -5.43
C GLU A 303 -29.93 -2.84 -5.44
N GLN A 304 -30.13 -3.51 -6.55
CA GLN A 304 -30.94 -4.72 -6.64
C GLN A 304 -30.37 -5.86 -5.78
N ALA A 305 -29.04 -6.00 -5.76
CA ALA A 305 -28.36 -7.05 -5.03
C ALA A 305 -28.42 -6.88 -3.49
N LEU A 306 -28.76 -5.71 -2.97
CA LEU A 306 -29.01 -5.52 -1.52
C LEU A 306 -30.08 -6.47 -0.97
N GLY A 307 -31.05 -6.87 -1.80
CA GLY A 307 -32.10 -7.83 -1.42
C GLY A 307 -31.63 -9.29 -1.38
N ARG A 308 -30.41 -9.60 -1.84
CA ARG A 308 -29.86 -10.97 -1.80
C ARG A 308 -29.32 -11.30 -0.41
N GLU A 309 -29.36 -12.59 -0.05
CA GLU A 309 -28.63 -13.06 1.12
C GLU A 309 -27.12 -12.89 0.92
N GLY A 310 -26.46 -12.26 1.90
CA GLY A 310 -25.01 -12.04 1.87
C GLY A 310 -24.24 -13.19 2.51
N LYS A 311 -23.00 -13.40 2.08
CA LYS A 311 -22.08 -14.27 2.82
C LYS A 311 -21.65 -13.60 4.11
N ARG A 312 -21.73 -14.31 5.23
CA ARG A 312 -21.34 -13.79 6.54
C ARG A 312 -19.82 -13.74 6.66
N ALA A 313 -19.27 -12.54 6.88
CA ALA A 313 -17.87 -12.31 7.17
C ALA A 313 -17.58 -12.36 8.67
N SER A 314 -18.53 -11.85 9.49
CA SER A 314 -18.45 -11.84 10.95
C SER A 314 -19.84 -11.86 11.54
N SER A 315 -20.02 -12.56 12.67
CA SER A 315 -21.26 -12.53 13.42
C SER A 315 -20.99 -12.78 14.90
N GLN A 316 -21.77 -12.13 15.77
CA GLN A 316 -21.78 -12.33 17.20
C GLN A 316 -23.18 -12.08 17.73
N GLY A 317 -23.63 -12.91 18.69
CA GLY A 317 -24.95 -12.80 19.30
C GLY A 317 -26.10 -13.07 18.32
N ASP A 318 -27.28 -12.57 18.66
CA ASP A 318 -28.50 -12.65 17.82
C ASP A 318 -28.88 -11.22 17.39
N THR A 319 -28.36 -10.82 16.23
CA THR A 319 -28.53 -9.45 15.71
C THR A 319 -29.99 -9.18 15.32
N GLU A 320 -30.70 -10.17 14.80
CA GLU A 320 -32.12 -10.02 14.38
C GLU A 320 -33.05 -9.82 15.60
N ALA A 321 -32.92 -10.66 16.61
CA ALA A 321 -33.69 -10.51 17.86
C ALA A 321 -33.31 -9.18 18.58
N ALA A 322 -32.04 -8.83 18.58
CA ALA A 322 -31.58 -7.56 19.17
C ALA A 322 -32.11 -6.34 18.43
N LEU A 323 -32.16 -6.34 17.09
CA LEU A 323 -32.81 -5.30 16.30
C LEU A 323 -34.31 -5.21 16.60
N ALA A 324 -35.00 -6.36 16.59
CA ALA A 324 -36.46 -6.40 16.84
C ALA A 324 -36.83 -5.85 18.23
N SER A 325 -35.97 -6.05 19.24
CA SER A 325 -36.18 -5.57 20.61
C SER A 325 -35.64 -4.17 20.88
N SER A 326 -35.03 -3.53 19.91
CA SER A 326 -34.42 -2.19 20.06
C SER A 326 -35.47 -1.11 20.28
N ALA A 327 -35.21 -0.21 21.23
CA ALA A 327 -36.07 0.94 21.47
C ALA A 327 -36.03 1.95 20.30
N THR A 328 -34.89 2.02 19.62
CA THR A 328 -34.72 2.86 18.44
C THR A 328 -33.93 2.11 17.37
N GLN A 329 -34.41 2.16 16.15
CA GLN A 329 -33.70 1.61 14.99
C GLN A 329 -33.33 2.72 14.01
N VAL A 330 -32.16 2.59 13.39
CA VAL A 330 -31.66 3.49 12.34
C VAL A 330 -31.20 2.64 11.16
N GLN A 331 -31.46 3.10 9.95
CA GLN A 331 -31.00 2.47 8.71
C GLN A 331 -30.43 3.53 7.79
N ALA A 332 -29.33 3.24 7.11
CA ALA A 332 -28.73 4.11 6.12
C ALA A 332 -28.00 3.30 5.06
N THR A 333 -27.96 3.81 3.83
CA THR A 333 -27.18 3.24 2.73
C THR A 333 -26.15 4.25 2.27
N TYR A 334 -24.91 3.81 2.09
CA TYR A 334 -23.78 4.63 1.69
C TYR A 334 -23.23 4.15 0.35
N TRP A 335 -22.90 5.09 -0.51
CA TRP A 335 -22.33 4.85 -1.83
C TRP A 335 -20.94 5.46 -1.96
N VAL A 336 -20.00 4.69 -2.55
CA VAL A 336 -18.71 5.20 -3.00
C VAL A 336 -18.40 4.75 -4.44
N PRO A 337 -17.86 5.63 -5.30
CA PRO A 337 -17.56 5.32 -6.69
C PRO A 337 -16.22 4.58 -6.85
N HIS A 338 -15.92 4.15 -8.08
CA HIS A 338 -14.57 3.73 -8.46
C HIS A 338 -13.60 4.92 -8.38
N LEU A 339 -12.33 4.64 -8.00
CA LEU A 339 -11.27 5.64 -7.98
C LEU A 339 -10.04 5.14 -8.71
N ALA A 340 -9.36 6.05 -9.42
CA ALA A 340 -8.04 5.81 -9.97
C ALA A 340 -6.93 6.04 -8.94
N HIS A 341 -5.78 5.41 -9.13
CA HIS A 341 -4.58 5.66 -8.31
C HIS A 341 -3.95 7.01 -8.63
N ALA A 342 -3.95 7.40 -9.89
CA ALA A 342 -3.48 8.70 -10.38
C ALA A 342 -2.09 9.09 -9.86
N THR A 343 -1.14 8.15 -9.91
CA THR A 343 0.25 8.39 -9.49
C THR A 343 0.88 9.52 -10.29
N MET A 344 1.72 10.37 -9.67
CA MET A 344 2.37 11.49 -10.39
C MET A 344 3.29 10.97 -11.51
N GLU A 345 4.06 9.93 -11.27
CA GLU A 345 4.81 9.20 -12.29
C GLU A 345 3.89 8.14 -12.92
N PRO A 346 3.52 8.25 -14.22
CA PRO A 346 2.75 7.21 -14.91
C PRO A 346 3.50 5.88 -14.92
N MET A 347 2.77 4.76 -15.10
CA MET A 347 3.39 3.45 -15.19
C MET A 347 4.45 3.43 -16.29
N ASN A 348 5.61 2.89 -15.96
CA ASN A 348 6.72 2.76 -16.89
C ASN A 348 7.60 1.58 -16.50
N CYS A 349 8.29 1.01 -17.48
CA CYS A 349 9.24 -0.07 -17.30
C CYS A 349 10.26 -0.08 -18.44
N THR A 350 11.52 -0.25 -18.12
CA THR A 350 12.58 -0.50 -19.11
C THR A 350 13.02 -1.95 -19.03
N ALA A 351 13.05 -2.64 -20.17
CA ALA A 351 13.45 -4.03 -20.25
C ALA A 351 14.54 -4.24 -21.32
N ARG A 352 15.50 -5.09 -21.01
CA ARG A 352 16.48 -5.64 -21.93
C ARG A 352 16.42 -7.17 -21.85
N VAL A 353 16.14 -7.80 -22.98
CA VAL A 353 15.99 -9.26 -23.09
C VAL A 353 17.08 -9.80 -23.99
N SER A 354 17.82 -10.77 -23.51
CA SER A 354 18.78 -11.57 -24.28
C SER A 354 18.31 -13.04 -24.36
N ALA A 355 19.07 -13.88 -25.04
CA ALA A 355 18.72 -15.30 -25.20
C ALA A 355 18.61 -16.06 -23.87
N ASP A 356 19.38 -15.67 -22.87
CA ASP A 356 19.57 -16.40 -21.61
C ASP A 356 19.39 -15.55 -20.34
N ALA A 357 19.13 -14.23 -20.48
CA ALA A 357 18.99 -13.32 -19.36
C ALA A 357 18.03 -12.16 -19.65
N VAL A 358 17.44 -11.61 -18.59
CA VAL A 358 16.57 -10.45 -18.63
C VAL A 358 16.96 -9.45 -17.56
N GLU A 359 17.04 -8.20 -17.93
CA GLU A 359 17.20 -7.08 -17.01
C GLU A 359 15.99 -6.15 -17.11
N VAL A 360 15.45 -5.78 -15.97
CA VAL A 360 14.27 -4.91 -15.86
C VAL A 360 14.57 -3.79 -14.88
N TRP A 361 14.46 -2.54 -15.33
CA TRP A 361 14.51 -1.34 -14.49
C TRP A 361 13.09 -0.86 -14.26
N VAL A 362 12.66 -0.88 -13.01
CA VAL A 362 11.26 -0.63 -12.70
C VAL A 362 11.03 -0.12 -11.28
N GLY A 363 10.13 0.85 -11.16
CA GLY A 363 9.54 1.24 -9.90
C GLY A 363 8.34 0.33 -9.58
N THR A 364 8.54 -0.69 -8.75
CA THR A 364 7.50 -1.67 -8.39
C THR A 364 7.38 -1.86 -6.87
N GLN A 365 6.18 -2.18 -6.40
CA GLN A 365 5.91 -2.58 -5.02
C GLN A 365 6.10 -4.10 -4.81
N ALA A 366 6.30 -4.87 -5.90
CA ALA A 366 6.39 -6.34 -5.87
C ALA A 366 7.50 -6.85 -6.81
N PRO A 367 8.79 -6.67 -6.45
CA PRO A 367 9.89 -7.00 -7.34
C PRO A 367 10.01 -8.50 -7.68
N ASP A 368 9.65 -9.40 -6.77
CA ASP A 368 9.65 -10.85 -7.03
C ASP A 368 8.57 -11.26 -8.04
N MET A 369 7.39 -10.66 -7.96
CA MET A 369 6.33 -10.85 -8.96
C MET A 369 6.76 -10.28 -10.32
N ALA A 370 7.39 -9.10 -10.34
CA ALA A 370 7.95 -8.53 -11.56
C ALA A 370 9.00 -9.46 -12.18
N ALA A 371 9.86 -10.11 -11.37
CA ALA A 371 10.83 -11.08 -11.85
C ALA A 371 10.17 -12.32 -12.44
N ALA A 372 9.13 -12.86 -11.78
CA ALA A 372 8.40 -14.04 -12.28
C ALA A 372 7.69 -13.76 -13.61
N VAL A 373 7.03 -12.61 -13.72
CA VAL A 373 6.37 -12.17 -14.96
C VAL A 373 7.39 -11.94 -16.08
N ALA A 374 8.51 -11.28 -15.78
CA ALA A 374 9.59 -11.07 -16.75
C ALA A 374 10.18 -12.40 -17.25
N ALA A 375 10.43 -13.36 -16.35
CA ALA A 375 10.90 -14.69 -16.69
C ALA A 375 9.96 -15.41 -17.64
N HIS A 376 8.65 -15.38 -17.34
CA HIS A 376 7.64 -16.04 -18.16
C HIS A 376 7.61 -15.50 -19.59
N PHE A 377 7.46 -14.19 -19.76
CA PHE A 377 7.32 -13.58 -21.09
C PHE A 377 8.61 -13.60 -21.90
N ALA A 378 9.77 -13.56 -21.22
CA ALA A 378 11.04 -13.78 -21.87
C ALA A 378 11.30 -15.25 -22.23
N GLY A 379 10.71 -16.20 -21.50
CA GLY A 379 10.92 -17.63 -21.67
C GLY A 379 12.23 -18.13 -21.06
N VAL A 380 12.67 -17.52 -19.96
CA VAL A 380 13.87 -17.89 -19.21
C VAL A 380 13.50 -18.33 -17.78
N ALA A 381 14.44 -18.94 -17.06
CA ALA A 381 14.24 -19.24 -15.64
C ALA A 381 14.31 -17.96 -14.80
N VAL A 382 13.60 -17.91 -13.66
CA VAL A 382 13.51 -16.72 -12.82
C VAL A 382 14.85 -16.25 -12.24
N ASP A 383 15.80 -17.17 -12.03
CA ASP A 383 17.17 -16.87 -11.60
C ASP A 383 18.03 -16.19 -12.69
N ARG A 384 17.51 -16.09 -13.91
CA ARG A 384 18.09 -15.35 -15.05
C ARG A 384 17.52 -13.95 -15.19
N VAL A 385 16.66 -13.52 -14.27
CA VAL A 385 16.06 -12.19 -14.27
C VAL A 385 16.71 -11.31 -13.20
N THR A 386 17.16 -10.15 -13.60
CA THR A 386 17.65 -9.10 -12.69
C THR A 386 16.67 -7.94 -12.65
N ILE A 387 16.13 -7.64 -11.48
CA ILE A 387 15.31 -6.46 -11.24
C ILE A 387 16.18 -5.35 -10.65
N HIS A 388 16.31 -4.26 -11.37
CA HIS A 388 16.91 -3.01 -10.92
C HIS A 388 15.81 -2.10 -10.39
N SER A 389 15.62 -2.08 -9.07
CA SER A 389 14.60 -1.25 -8.44
C SER A 389 14.98 0.23 -8.48
N THR A 390 14.05 1.07 -8.92
CA THR A 390 14.17 2.53 -8.90
C THR A 390 13.29 3.14 -7.81
N PHE A 391 13.43 4.44 -7.55
CA PHE A 391 12.42 5.18 -6.81
C PHE A 391 11.10 5.15 -7.57
N LEU A 392 9.99 5.23 -6.84
CA LEU A 392 8.64 5.30 -7.40
C LEU A 392 8.06 6.70 -7.20
N GLY A 393 7.58 7.31 -8.27
CA GLY A 393 6.85 8.58 -8.22
C GLY A 393 5.39 8.43 -7.78
N GLY A 394 5.19 7.70 -6.67
CA GLY A 394 3.90 7.27 -6.14
C GLY A 394 3.57 5.83 -6.53
N GLY A 395 2.81 5.16 -5.68
CA GLY A 395 2.35 3.78 -5.93
C GLY A 395 0.89 3.62 -5.54
N PHE A 396 0.56 3.89 -4.29
CA PHE A 396 -0.78 3.82 -3.69
C PHE A 396 -1.48 2.46 -3.84
N GLY A 397 -0.73 1.41 -4.24
CA GLY A 397 -1.22 0.08 -4.56
C GLY A 397 -1.10 -0.29 -6.05
N ARG A 398 -1.12 0.68 -6.98
CA ARG A 398 -1.08 0.44 -8.42
C ARG A 398 0.13 -0.39 -8.87
N ARG A 399 1.28 -0.15 -8.26
CA ARG A 399 2.55 -0.78 -8.67
C ARG A 399 2.80 -2.15 -8.02
N VAL A 400 1.79 -2.74 -7.38
CA VAL A 400 1.77 -4.17 -7.04
C VAL A 400 1.48 -5.01 -8.27
N ASN A 401 0.62 -4.52 -9.18
CA ASN A 401 0.32 -5.15 -10.45
C ASN A 401 1.47 -4.95 -11.44
N THR A 402 1.75 -5.95 -12.27
CA THR A 402 2.97 -6.04 -13.10
C THR A 402 2.68 -6.03 -14.61
N ASP A 403 1.51 -5.56 -15.01
CA ASP A 403 1.08 -5.44 -16.41
C ASP A 403 2.06 -4.65 -17.29
N TYR A 404 2.55 -3.50 -16.81
CA TYR A 404 3.54 -2.69 -17.51
C TYR A 404 4.93 -3.36 -17.63
N VAL A 405 5.27 -4.29 -16.73
CA VAL A 405 6.47 -5.13 -16.83
C VAL A 405 6.28 -6.18 -17.93
N ALA A 406 5.14 -6.86 -17.94
CA ALA A 406 4.79 -7.83 -18.97
C ALA A 406 4.86 -7.23 -20.38
N GLU A 407 4.27 -6.03 -20.57
CA GLU A 407 4.31 -5.29 -21.84
C GLU A 407 5.74 -4.96 -22.27
N ALA A 408 6.56 -4.40 -21.36
CA ALA A 408 7.93 -3.99 -21.67
C ALA A 408 8.81 -5.18 -22.09
N VAL A 409 8.71 -6.30 -21.36
CA VAL A 409 9.50 -7.51 -21.67
C VAL A 409 9.08 -8.14 -23.00
N GLN A 410 7.79 -8.25 -23.29
CA GLN A 410 7.29 -8.77 -24.57
C GLN A 410 7.76 -7.93 -25.76
N ILE A 411 7.71 -6.60 -25.63
CA ILE A 411 8.11 -5.68 -26.68
C ILE A 411 9.65 -5.73 -26.87
N ALA A 412 10.41 -5.71 -25.78
CA ALA A 412 11.87 -5.82 -25.84
C ALA A 412 12.31 -7.12 -26.52
N LYS A 413 11.68 -8.26 -26.16
CA LYS A 413 11.94 -9.57 -26.78
C LYS A 413 11.60 -9.57 -28.28
N ALA A 414 10.43 -9.04 -28.65
CA ALA A 414 9.97 -9.02 -30.03
C ALA A 414 10.84 -8.15 -30.94
N THR A 415 11.52 -7.15 -30.38
CA THR A 415 12.36 -6.19 -31.14
C THR A 415 13.85 -6.47 -31.03
N ASP A 416 14.27 -7.39 -30.18
CA ASP A 416 15.68 -7.65 -29.83
C ASP A 416 16.45 -6.37 -29.47
N ARG A 417 15.82 -5.50 -28.66
CA ARG A 417 16.36 -4.19 -28.26
C ARG A 417 15.98 -3.85 -26.83
N PRO A 418 16.79 -3.04 -26.12
CA PRO A 418 16.34 -2.40 -24.90
C PRO A 418 15.16 -1.49 -25.21
N VAL A 419 14.05 -1.65 -24.49
CA VAL A 419 12.82 -0.86 -24.68
C VAL A 419 12.33 -0.31 -23.37
N GLN A 420 12.01 0.99 -23.38
CA GLN A 420 11.27 1.65 -22.30
C GLN A 420 9.81 1.85 -22.75
N VAL A 421 8.89 1.25 -21.99
CA VAL A 421 7.46 1.51 -22.10
C VAL A 421 7.09 2.62 -21.14
N VAL A 422 6.40 3.66 -21.63
CA VAL A 422 5.90 4.76 -20.81
C VAL A 422 4.43 4.98 -21.12
N PHE A 423 3.57 4.80 -20.11
CA PHE A 423 2.16 5.12 -20.24
C PHE A 423 1.98 6.64 -20.40
N SER A 424 1.07 7.06 -21.26
CA SER A 424 0.54 8.41 -21.16
C SER A 424 -0.32 8.55 -19.90
N ARG A 425 -0.66 9.76 -19.49
CA ARG A 425 -1.60 9.96 -18.39
C ARG A 425 -2.97 9.37 -18.71
N GLU A 426 -3.38 9.47 -19.96
CA GLU A 426 -4.61 8.88 -20.48
C GLU A 426 -4.59 7.34 -20.38
N ASP A 427 -3.45 6.72 -20.73
CA ASP A 427 -3.28 5.26 -20.57
C ASP A 427 -3.33 4.86 -19.11
N ASP A 428 -2.61 5.59 -18.25
CA ASP A 428 -2.49 5.31 -16.82
C ASP A 428 -3.86 5.36 -16.12
N MET A 429 -4.69 6.34 -16.46
CA MET A 429 -6.03 6.49 -15.87
C MET A 429 -7.08 5.55 -16.46
N ARG A 430 -7.02 5.26 -17.77
CA ARG A 430 -8.00 4.39 -18.44
C ARG A 430 -7.71 2.91 -18.29
N SER A 431 -6.46 2.54 -18.01
CA SER A 431 -6.02 1.15 -17.85
C SER A 431 -5.59 0.86 -16.40
N ASP A 432 -6.16 1.58 -15.42
CA ASP A 432 -5.84 1.41 -14.00
C ASP A 432 -6.49 0.14 -13.43
N TYR A 433 -6.04 -0.23 -12.24
CA TYR A 433 -6.65 -1.21 -11.32
C TYR A 433 -7.42 -0.43 -10.26
N TYR A 434 -8.67 -0.11 -10.54
CA TYR A 434 -9.44 0.85 -9.75
C TYR A 434 -9.73 0.38 -8.33
N ARG A 435 -9.89 1.32 -7.40
CA ARG A 435 -10.60 1.04 -6.14
C ARG A 435 -12.03 0.66 -6.47
N PRO A 436 -12.58 -0.45 -5.94
CA PRO A 436 -13.96 -0.84 -6.26
C PRO A 436 -14.97 0.22 -5.80
N SER A 437 -16.02 0.42 -6.58
CA SER A 437 -17.24 1.02 -6.08
C SER A 437 -17.87 0.11 -5.03
N SER A 438 -18.56 0.68 -4.06
CA SER A 438 -19.17 -0.10 -2.98
C SER A 438 -20.47 0.54 -2.51
N LEU A 439 -21.48 -0.30 -2.35
CA LEU A 439 -22.75 0.05 -1.73
C LEU A 439 -22.82 -0.63 -0.36
N MET A 440 -23.03 0.14 0.70
CA MET A 440 -23.00 -0.35 2.08
C MET A 440 -24.31 -0.01 2.79
N ALA A 441 -25.11 -1.03 3.08
CA ALA A 441 -26.32 -0.88 3.87
C ALA A 441 -26.00 -1.14 5.36
N MET A 442 -26.31 -0.17 6.20
CA MET A 442 -26.08 -0.16 7.63
C MET A 442 -27.41 -0.16 8.38
N GLN A 443 -27.52 -1.00 9.41
CA GLN A 443 -28.66 -1.02 10.30
C GLN A 443 -28.20 -1.14 11.75
N GLY A 444 -28.70 -0.27 12.61
CA GLY A 444 -28.32 -0.23 14.03
C GLY A 444 -29.55 -0.18 14.93
N GLY A 445 -29.47 -0.93 16.03
CA GLY A 445 -30.46 -0.93 17.11
C GLY A 445 -29.89 -0.36 18.40
N LEU A 446 -30.61 0.55 19.05
CA LEU A 446 -30.22 1.17 20.31
C LEU A 446 -31.20 0.76 21.42
N ASP A 447 -30.67 0.53 22.63
CA ASP A 447 -31.48 0.27 23.83
C ASP A 447 -32.12 1.59 24.36
N ALA A 448 -32.92 1.51 25.41
CA ALA A 448 -33.58 2.64 26.03
C ALA A 448 -32.61 3.65 26.66
N GLN A 449 -31.37 3.26 26.90
CA GLN A 449 -30.27 4.12 27.38
C GLN A 449 -29.43 4.72 26.25
N GLY A 450 -29.79 4.45 24.99
CA GLY A 450 -29.09 4.94 23.80
C GLY A 450 -27.78 4.21 23.53
N ARG A 451 -27.57 2.98 24.04
CA ARG A 451 -26.39 2.16 23.73
C ARG A 451 -26.68 1.25 22.56
N ILE A 452 -25.68 1.00 21.73
CA ILE A 452 -25.81 0.09 20.59
C ILE A 452 -25.96 -1.33 21.12
N GLN A 453 -27.06 -1.99 20.80
CA GLN A 453 -27.31 -3.40 21.10
C GLN A 453 -27.27 -4.30 19.87
N ALA A 454 -27.45 -3.75 18.68
CA ALA A 454 -27.41 -4.49 17.42
C ALA A 454 -26.75 -3.66 16.31
N TRP A 455 -25.97 -4.34 15.45
CA TRP A 455 -25.30 -3.77 14.30
C TRP A 455 -25.32 -4.72 13.13
N HIS A 456 -25.90 -4.32 12.02
CA HIS A 456 -25.88 -5.08 10.79
C HIS A 456 -25.25 -4.21 9.68
N ALA A 457 -24.21 -4.73 9.04
CA ALA A 457 -23.55 -4.11 7.92
C ALA A 457 -23.51 -5.07 6.73
N LYS A 458 -24.04 -4.65 5.60
CA LYS A 458 -24.02 -5.41 4.34
C LYS A 458 -23.30 -4.59 3.28
N ARG A 459 -22.22 -5.13 2.72
CA ARG A 459 -21.54 -4.54 1.55
C ARG A 459 -21.92 -5.29 0.28
N VAL A 460 -22.19 -4.54 -0.78
CA VAL A 460 -22.35 -5.05 -2.15
C VAL A 460 -21.23 -4.45 -3.02
N GLY A 461 -20.57 -5.28 -3.81
CA GLY A 461 -19.50 -4.87 -4.73
C GLY A 461 -18.56 -6.01 -5.06
N ALA A 462 -17.60 -5.78 -5.95
CA ALA A 462 -16.62 -6.79 -6.33
C ALA A 462 -15.50 -6.97 -5.28
N ASN A 463 -14.81 -8.09 -5.34
CA ASN A 463 -13.73 -8.49 -4.43
C ASN A 463 -12.37 -8.12 -4.98
N VAL A 464 -11.57 -7.35 -4.22
CA VAL A 464 -10.22 -6.92 -4.63
C VAL A 464 -9.23 -8.08 -4.64
N MET A 465 -9.26 -8.93 -3.59
CA MET A 465 -8.34 -10.05 -3.48
C MET A 465 -8.55 -11.09 -4.60
N ALA A 466 -9.78 -11.29 -5.04
CA ALA A 466 -10.08 -12.19 -6.14
C ALA A 466 -9.43 -11.68 -7.44
N HIS A 467 -9.59 -10.41 -7.77
CA HIS A 467 -8.92 -9.79 -8.93
C HIS A 467 -7.39 -9.85 -8.82
N PHE A 468 -6.85 -9.62 -7.61
CA PHE A 468 -5.40 -9.73 -7.39
C PHE A 468 -4.90 -11.17 -7.59
N VAL A 469 -5.64 -12.17 -7.14
CA VAL A 469 -5.27 -13.59 -7.34
C VAL A 469 -5.34 -13.98 -8.81
N ASP A 470 -6.30 -13.48 -9.56
CA ASP A 470 -6.40 -13.71 -10.99
C ASP A 470 -5.18 -13.15 -11.74
N ASP A 471 -4.82 -11.89 -11.48
CA ASP A 471 -3.74 -11.19 -12.17
C ASP A 471 -2.32 -11.58 -11.67
N ALA A 472 -2.16 -11.85 -10.38
CA ALA A 472 -0.86 -12.00 -9.72
C ALA A 472 -0.57 -13.43 -9.26
N GLY A 473 -1.59 -14.26 -9.16
CA GLY A 473 -1.47 -15.63 -8.66
C GLY A 473 -0.55 -16.48 -9.55
N GLU A 474 -0.55 -16.25 -10.85
CA GLU A 474 0.38 -16.90 -11.77
C GLU A 474 1.83 -16.60 -11.40
N ALA A 475 2.17 -15.34 -11.15
CA ALA A 475 3.50 -14.92 -10.75
C ALA A 475 3.90 -15.48 -9.38
N LEU A 476 2.96 -15.53 -8.42
CA LEU A 476 3.20 -16.07 -7.08
C LEU A 476 3.40 -17.59 -7.07
N LEU A 477 2.72 -18.33 -7.95
CA LEU A 477 2.75 -19.78 -8.04
C LEU A 477 3.84 -20.30 -8.98
N SER A 478 4.24 -19.51 -9.99
CA SER A 478 5.18 -19.95 -11.04
C SER A 478 6.56 -20.41 -10.54
N PRO A 479 7.11 -19.95 -9.40
CA PRO A 479 8.33 -20.52 -8.85
C PRO A 479 8.18 -21.98 -8.41
N TYR A 480 6.95 -22.47 -8.22
CA TYR A 480 6.66 -23.80 -7.67
C TYR A 480 6.03 -24.75 -8.69
N VAL A 481 5.32 -24.22 -9.68
CA VAL A 481 4.61 -24.99 -10.71
C VAL A 481 4.74 -24.35 -12.09
N PRO A 482 4.65 -25.11 -13.20
CA PRO A 482 4.67 -24.54 -14.54
C PRO A 482 3.61 -23.47 -14.72
N TRP A 483 3.91 -22.39 -15.44
CA TRP A 483 3.03 -21.23 -15.63
C TRP A 483 1.60 -21.57 -16.05
N ARG A 484 1.41 -22.49 -16.99
CA ARG A 484 0.07 -22.97 -17.39
C ARG A 484 -0.74 -23.56 -16.24
N MET A 485 -0.05 -24.23 -15.31
CA MET A 485 -0.71 -24.77 -14.11
C MET A 485 -0.96 -23.65 -13.11
N ALA A 486 -0.06 -22.71 -12.97
CA ALA A 486 -0.23 -21.51 -12.14
C ALA A 486 -1.44 -20.70 -12.61
N SER A 487 -1.56 -20.44 -13.92
CA SER A 487 -2.69 -19.76 -14.53
C SER A 487 -4.02 -20.48 -14.25
N TRP A 488 -4.07 -21.77 -14.53
CA TRP A 488 -5.26 -22.58 -14.27
C TRP A 488 -5.67 -22.59 -12.78
N LEU A 489 -4.68 -22.62 -11.87
CA LEU A 489 -4.93 -22.56 -10.43
C LEU A 489 -5.40 -21.18 -10.00
N SER A 490 -4.87 -20.10 -10.57
CA SER A 490 -5.26 -18.71 -10.29
C SER A 490 -6.70 -18.45 -10.71
N GLU A 491 -7.06 -18.78 -11.95
CA GLU A 491 -8.44 -18.66 -12.45
C GLU A 491 -9.44 -19.43 -11.58
N ARG A 492 -9.09 -20.65 -11.17
CA ARG A 492 -9.95 -21.43 -10.27
C ARG A 492 -9.92 -20.93 -8.85
N GLY A 493 -8.78 -20.42 -8.38
CA GLY A 493 -8.65 -19.76 -7.09
C GLY A 493 -9.59 -18.57 -6.96
N TYR A 494 -9.75 -17.77 -8.01
CA TYR A 494 -10.75 -16.71 -8.09
C TYR A 494 -12.16 -17.23 -7.76
N TRP A 495 -12.64 -18.23 -8.51
CA TRP A 495 -13.98 -18.79 -8.33
C TRP A 495 -14.19 -19.43 -6.95
N VAL A 496 -13.18 -20.13 -6.43
CA VAL A 496 -13.23 -20.78 -5.13
C VAL A 496 -13.25 -19.75 -4.00
N LEU A 497 -12.38 -18.74 -4.07
CA LEU A 497 -12.34 -17.66 -3.07
C LEU A 497 -13.64 -16.87 -3.09
N ASP A 498 -14.14 -16.51 -4.27
CA ASP A 498 -15.40 -15.79 -4.38
C ASP A 498 -16.60 -16.64 -3.95
N ALA A 499 -16.61 -17.95 -4.28
CA ALA A 499 -17.72 -18.83 -3.94
C ALA A 499 -17.79 -19.24 -2.46
N LEU A 500 -16.66 -19.46 -1.79
CA LEU A 500 -16.61 -20.08 -0.46
C LEU A 500 -16.23 -19.13 0.68
N THR A 501 -15.59 -18.00 0.41
CA THR A 501 -15.11 -17.08 1.45
C THR A 501 -15.61 -15.66 1.21
N VAL A 502 -15.52 -14.83 2.25
CA VAL A 502 -15.60 -13.37 2.09
C VAL A 502 -14.18 -12.85 2.06
N ASP A 503 -13.86 -12.06 1.05
CA ASP A 503 -12.60 -11.33 1.00
C ASP A 503 -12.50 -10.36 2.19
N PRO A 504 -11.55 -10.55 3.12
CA PRO A 504 -11.39 -9.64 4.25
C PRO A 504 -11.23 -8.19 3.83
N SER A 505 -10.51 -7.92 2.72
CA SER A 505 -10.29 -6.58 2.19
C SER A 505 -11.58 -5.91 1.70
N SER A 506 -12.63 -6.67 1.48
CA SER A 506 -13.95 -6.15 1.07
C SER A 506 -14.82 -5.67 2.22
N VAL A 507 -14.59 -6.15 3.44
CA VAL A 507 -15.46 -5.89 4.61
C VAL A 507 -14.73 -5.30 5.82
N GLU A 508 -13.39 -5.24 5.77
CA GLU A 508 -12.58 -4.65 6.84
C GLU A 508 -13.02 -3.21 7.13
N GLY A 509 -13.15 -2.90 8.42
CA GLY A 509 -13.58 -1.58 8.88
C GLY A 509 -15.09 -1.40 9.05
N LEU A 510 -15.96 -2.32 8.58
CA LEU A 510 -17.42 -2.21 8.73
C LEU A 510 -17.94 -2.38 10.17
N LEU A 511 -17.15 -2.95 11.06
CA LEU A 511 -17.43 -2.98 12.50
C LEU A 511 -16.80 -1.81 13.25
N GLY A 512 -15.79 -1.16 12.66
CA GLY A 512 -14.96 -0.21 13.39
C GLY A 512 -14.22 -0.86 14.55
N SER A 513 -13.91 -0.06 15.59
CA SER A 513 -13.29 -0.53 16.84
C SER A 513 -14.30 -0.60 18.00
N TYR A 514 -15.58 -0.56 17.71
CA TYR A 514 -16.63 -0.43 18.71
C TYR A 514 -17.02 -1.76 19.35
N GLN A 515 -17.43 -1.71 20.60
CA GLN A 515 -18.00 -2.85 21.28
C GLN A 515 -19.46 -3.05 20.83
N LEU A 516 -19.69 -4.06 20.01
CA LEU A 516 -20.99 -4.35 19.39
C LEU A 516 -21.42 -5.75 19.84
N PRO A 517 -22.31 -5.87 20.85
CA PRO A 517 -22.65 -7.16 21.47
C PRO A 517 -23.37 -8.12 20.51
N ASN A 518 -24.22 -7.59 19.63
CA ASN A 518 -24.85 -8.37 18.58
C ASN A 518 -24.53 -7.70 17.24
N HIS A 519 -23.78 -8.40 16.38
CA HIS A 519 -23.45 -7.88 15.07
C HIS A 519 -23.43 -8.94 14.00
N VAL A 520 -23.69 -8.53 12.79
CA VAL A 520 -23.45 -9.29 11.58
C VAL A 520 -22.87 -8.40 10.50
N VAL A 521 -21.84 -8.90 9.80
CA VAL A 521 -21.27 -8.30 8.60
C VAL A 521 -21.44 -9.27 7.46
N GLU A 522 -22.04 -8.81 6.37
CA GLU A 522 -22.32 -9.60 5.19
C GLU A 522 -21.72 -8.97 3.94
N HIS A 523 -21.42 -9.81 2.97
CA HIS A 523 -20.95 -9.38 1.66
C HIS A 523 -21.73 -10.08 0.55
N VAL A 524 -22.12 -9.29 -0.46
CA VAL A 524 -22.72 -9.78 -1.69
C VAL A 524 -21.80 -9.37 -2.84
N THR A 525 -21.23 -10.35 -3.53
CA THR A 525 -20.39 -10.08 -4.71
C THR A 525 -21.25 -9.65 -5.90
N VAL A 526 -20.93 -8.51 -6.48
CA VAL A 526 -21.40 -8.04 -7.80
C VAL A 526 -20.17 -7.56 -8.55
N ASP A 527 -19.83 -8.27 -9.62
CA ASP A 527 -18.64 -8.01 -10.43
C ASP A 527 -19.03 -7.83 -11.90
N HIS A 528 -18.63 -6.72 -12.51
CA HIS A 528 -18.89 -6.38 -13.89
C HIS A 528 -17.64 -6.52 -14.78
N GLY A 529 -16.54 -7.07 -14.24
CA GLY A 529 -15.28 -7.22 -14.95
C GLY A 529 -14.45 -5.92 -15.05
N VAL A 530 -14.73 -4.94 -14.21
CA VAL A 530 -13.82 -3.78 -14.03
C VAL A 530 -12.56 -4.26 -13.33
N ARG A 531 -11.39 -3.95 -13.89
CA ARG A 531 -10.11 -4.32 -13.27
C ARG A 531 -9.93 -3.60 -11.93
N LEU A 532 -9.72 -4.35 -10.86
CA LEU A 532 -9.65 -3.81 -9.50
C LEU A 532 -8.28 -4.09 -8.85
N GLY A 533 -7.85 -3.20 -7.96
CA GLY A 533 -6.60 -3.33 -7.22
C GLY A 533 -6.64 -2.70 -5.83
N PHE A 534 -5.52 -2.84 -5.13
CA PHE A 534 -5.33 -2.28 -3.80
C PHE A 534 -5.11 -0.77 -3.88
N TRP A 535 -6.16 0.00 -3.65
CA TRP A 535 -6.03 1.45 -3.50
C TRP A 535 -5.72 1.78 -2.02
N ARG A 536 -4.90 2.80 -1.75
CA ARG A 536 -4.41 3.20 -0.41
C ARG A 536 -5.50 3.11 0.66
N ALA A 537 -5.28 2.30 1.69
CA ALA A 537 -6.18 1.92 2.78
C ALA A 537 -7.23 0.85 2.44
N VAL A 538 -7.19 0.26 1.24
CA VAL A 538 -7.99 -0.91 0.83
C VAL A 538 -9.47 -0.77 1.22
N GLY A 539 -10.09 -1.77 1.88
CA GLY A 539 -11.47 -1.74 2.33
C GLY A 539 -11.77 -0.65 3.36
N HIS A 540 -10.79 -0.33 4.21
CA HIS A 540 -10.95 0.79 5.15
C HIS A 540 -11.24 2.12 4.45
N SER A 541 -10.81 2.32 3.20
CA SER A 541 -11.01 3.55 2.43
C SER A 541 -12.47 3.87 2.12
N PHE A 542 -13.35 2.87 2.11
CA PHE A 542 -14.79 3.03 1.91
C PHE A 542 -15.60 2.66 3.14
N SER A 543 -15.20 1.63 3.89
CA SER A 543 -15.92 1.16 5.07
C SER A 543 -15.96 2.20 6.18
N ALA A 544 -14.85 2.90 6.43
CA ALA A 544 -14.79 3.93 7.47
C ALA A 544 -15.77 5.09 7.21
N PHE A 545 -16.01 5.44 5.95
CA PHE A 545 -17.02 6.44 5.60
C PHE A 545 -18.40 6.00 6.08
N ALA A 546 -18.82 4.78 5.74
CA ALA A 546 -20.12 4.25 6.16
C ALA A 546 -20.20 4.09 7.69
N THR A 547 -19.21 3.44 8.30
CA THR A 547 -19.19 3.15 9.74
C THR A 547 -19.21 4.42 10.59
N GLU A 548 -18.39 5.41 10.27
CA GLU A 548 -18.22 6.60 11.09
C GLU A 548 -19.34 7.64 10.86
N CYS A 549 -19.91 7.72 9.65
CA CYS A 549 -21.13 8.48 9.42
C CYS A 549 -22.32 7.83 10.14
N PHE A 550 -22.42 6.50 10.11
CA PHE A 550 -23.50 5.78 10.76
C PHE A 550 -23.43 5.88 12.31
N MET A 551 -22.21 5.82 12.88
CA MET A 551 -22.02 6.10 14.32
C MET A 551 -22.50 7.50 14.70
N ASP A 552 -22.27 8.49 13.86
CA ASP A 552 -22.74 9.86 14.09
C ASP A 552 -24.27 9.96 13.95
N GLU A 553 -24.89 9.23 13.02
CA GLU A 553 -26.35 9.16 12.88
C GLU A 553 -27.02 8.53 14.11
N LEU A 554 -26.41 7.46 14.66
CA LEU A 554 -26.89 6.83 15.90
C LEU A 554 -26.80 7.78 17.09
N ALA A 555 -25.64 8.46 17.26
CA ALA A 555 -25.45 9.43 18.33
C ALA A 555 -26.48 10.58 18.26
N TRP A 556 -26.69 11.13 17.06
CA TRP A 556 -27.66 12.19 16.83
C TRP A 556 -29.10 11.72 17.11
N LYS A 557 -29.44 10.50 16.73
CA LYS A 557 -30.79 9.94 16.90
C LYS A 557 -31.22 9.87 18.38
N VAL A 558 -30.26 9.69 19.28
CA VAL A 558 -30.50 9.65 20.75
C VAL A 558 -30.09 10.92 21.47
N GLY A 559 -29.76 12.00 20.72
CA GLY A 559 -29.40 13.30 21.28
C GLY A 559 -28.09 13.30 22.08
N GLN A 560 -27.18 12.38 21.80
CA GLN A 560 -25.88 12.31 22.47
C GLN A 560 -24.79 13.03 21.66
N ASP A 561 -23.82 13.60 22.39
CA ASP A 561 -22.61 14.17 21.76
C ASP A 561 -21.84 13.08 21.00
N PRO A 562 -21.46 13.30 19.73
CA PRO A 562 -20.79 12.30 18.90
C PRO A 562 -19.47 11.77 19.46
N VAL A 563 -18.68 12.60 20.18
CA VAL A 563 -17.43 12.16 20.84
C VAL A 563 -17.76 11.32 22.08
N ALA A 564 -18.68 11.78 22.92
CA ALA A 564 -19.11 11.05 24.11
C ALA A 564 -19.72 9.69 23.75
N PHE A 565 -20.56 9.65 22.71
CA PHE A 565 -21.17 8.41 22.21
C PHE A 565 -20.09 7.39 21.77
N ARG A 566 -19.11 7.82 20.98
CA ARG A 566 -17.99 6.94 20.57
C ARG A 566 -17.18 6.44 21.76
N LEU A 567 -16.83 7.33 22.70
CA LEU A 567 -16.09 6.96 23.90
C LEU A 567 -16.82 5.90 24.76
N ALA A 568 -18.14 5.98 24.86
CA ALA A 568 -18.95 5.00 25.57
C ALA A 568 -18.87 3.59 24.95
N HIS A 569 -18.70 3.50 23.62
CA HIS A 569 -18.60 2.24 22.89
C HIS A 569 -17.15 1.76 22.66
N LEU A 570 -16.14 2.53 23.13
CA LEU A 570 -14.71 2.22 23.04
C LEU A 570 -14.08 1.85 24.39
N ALA A 571 -14.88 1.51 25.41
CA ALA A 571 -14.38 1.28 26.78
C ALA A 571 -13.26 0.21 26.87
N HIS A 572 -13.25 -0.74 25.93
CA HIS A 572 -12.26 -1.82 25.83
C HIS A 572 -10.98 -1.42 25.07
N ASP A 573 -10.97 -0.27 24.38
CA ASP A 573 -9.85 0.16 23.52
C ASP A 573 -9.29 1.52 23.99
N THR A 574 -8.34 1.46 24.92
CA THR A 574 -7.72 2.65 25.52
C THR A 574 -6.95 3.49 24.51
N ARG A 575 -6.35 2.87 23.47
CA ARG A 575 -5.60 3.58 22.43
C ARG A 575 -6.54 4.39 21.53
N MET A 576 -7.68 3.80 21.12
CA MET A 576 -8.70 4.53 20.36
C MET A 576 -9.32 5.66 21.20
N GLN A 577 -9.58 5.43 22.50
CA GLN A 577 -10.04 6.51 23.37
C GLN A 577 -9.03 7.65 23.47
N ALA A 578 -7.72 7.34 23.57
CA ALA A 578 -6.67 8.34 23.67
C ALA A 578 -6.61 9.24 22.44
N VAL A 579 -6.58 8.66 21.22
CA VAL A 579 -6.57 9.44 19.99
C VAL A 579 -7.85 10.24 19.81
N LEU A 580 -9.01 9.70 20.18
CA LEU A 580 -10.29 10.41 20.04
C LEU A 580 -10.35 11.63 20.98
N ARG A 581 -9.93 11.48 22.25
CA ARG A 581 -9.85 12.60 23.20
C ARG A 581 -8.85 13.66 22.75
N GLU A 582 -7.67 13.25 22.31
CA GLU A 582 -6.63 14.17 21.85
C GLU A 582 -7.10 14.97 20.62
N ALA A 583 -7.65 14.32 19.59
CA ALA A 583 -8.16 15.00 18.40
C ALA A 583 -9.29 15.97 18.75
N ALA A 584 -10.24 15.56 19.60
CA ALA A 584 -11.36 16.40 20.03
C ALA A 584 -10.88 17.62 20.84
N GLN A 585 -9.96 17.42 21.79
CA GLN A 585 -9.38 18.50 22.59
C GLN A 585 -8.63 19.50 21.72
N ARG A 586 -7.78 19.04 20.82
CA ARG A 586 -7.00 19.90 19.90
C ARG A 586 -7.87 20.67 18.93
N ALA A 587 -8.97 20.09 18.48
CA ALA A 587 -9.94 20.75 17.61
C ALA A 587 -10.78 21.79 18.35
N GLY A 588 -10.82 21.77 19.69
CA GLY A 588 -11.73 22.60 20.50
C GLY A 588 -13.17 22.09 20.44
N TRP A 589 -13.36 20.76 20.48
CA TRP A 589 -14.69 20.14 20.45
C TRP A 589 -15.61 20.73 21.52
N GLY A 590 -16.85 21.01 21.18
CA GLY A 590 -17.84 21.65 22.04
C GLY A 590 -17.77 23.19 22.06
N ASN A 591 -16.72 23.80 21.47
CA ASN A 591 -16.58 25.27 21.42
C ASN A 591 -16.04 25.72 20.03
N PRO A 592 -16.78 25.46 18.94
CA PRO A 592 -16.35 25.85 17.60
C PRO A 592 -16.34 27.38 17.45
N LYS A 593 -15.48 27.88 16.54
CA LYS A 593 -15.51 29.32 16.18
C LYS A 593 -16.85 29.69 15.54
N PRO A 594 -17.33 30.95 15.68
CA PRO A 594 -18.55 31.37 15.03
C PRO A 594 -18.57 31.07 13.53
N GLY A 595 -19.68 30.48 13.05
CA GLY A 595 -19.85 30.07 11.66
C GLY A 595 -19.01 28.86 11.22
N ARG A 596 -18.38 28.15 12.17
CA ARG A 596 -17.64 26.91 11.97
C ARG A 596 -18.36 25.75 12.63
N PHE A 597 -18.22 24.58 12.02
CA PHE A 597 -18.87 23.36 12.49
C PHE A 597 -17.84 22.25 12.52
N LEU A 598 -17.92 21.40 13.53
CA LEU A 598 -16.98 20.30 13.75
C LEU A 598 -17.66 18.95 13.48
N GLY A 599 -16.92 18.04 12.85
CA GLY A 599 -17.32 16.65 12.68
C GLY A 599 -16.18 15.72 13.00
N VAL A 600 -16.46 14.59 13.65
CA VAL A 600 -15.48 13.64 14.15
C VAL A 600 -15.62 12.28 13.47
N ALA A 601 -14.48 11.61 13.27
CA ALA A 601 -14.39 10.20 12.91
C ALA A 601 -13.19 9.58 13.60
N ALA A 602 -13.31 8.29 13.98
CA ALA A 602 -12.25 7.54 14.65
C ALA A 602 -12.17 6.13 14.08
N HIS A 603 -11.01 5.74 13.53
CA HIS A 603 -10.87 4.46 12.85
C HIS A 603 -9.53 3.79 13.13
N ARG A 604 -9.56 2.47 13.34
CA ARG A 604 -8.37 1.65 13.43
C ARG A 604 -8.16 0.92 12.12
N SER A 605 -6.99 1.10 11.53
CA SER A 605 -6.56 0.33 10.36
C SER A 605 -5.07 0.01 10.46
N PHE A 606 -4.65 -1.14 9.93
CA PHE A 606 -3.25 -1.58 9.99
C PHE A 606 -2.66 -1.52 11.41
N GLU A 607 -3.48 -1.81 12.43
CA GLU A 607 -3.20 -1.78 13.88
C GLU A 607 -2.95 -0.37 14.46
N THR A 608 -2.98 0.67 13.64
CA THR A 608 -2.82 2.07 14.06
C THR A 608 -4.18 2.68 14.38
N ALA A 609 -4.29 3.34 15.52
CA ALA A 609 -5.46 4.10 15.92
C ALA A 609 -5.36 5.54 15.43
N VAL A 610 -6.40 6.04 14.75
CA VAL A 610 -6.46 7.42 14.25
C VAL A 610 -7.83 8.02 14.55
N ALA A 611 -7.86 9.26 15.02
CA ALA A 611 -9.06 10.07 15.10
C ALA A 611 -8.82 11.41 14.41
N GLN A 612 -9.84 11.90 13.71
CA GLN A 612 -9.80 13.16 12.97
C GLN A 612 -11.03 14.00 13.30
N VAL A 613 -10.81 15.28 13.48
CA VAL A 613 -11.88 16.28 13.62
C VAL A 613 -11.73 17.29 12.51
N ALA A 614 -12.72 17.38 11.64
CA ALA A 614 -12.80 18.36 10.56
C ALA A 614 -13.55 19.61 11.01
N GLU A 615 -13.05 20.80 10.66
CA GLU A 615 -13.69 22.10 10.86
C GLU A 615 -14.12 22.65 9.50
N VAL A 616 -15.43 22.80 9.29
CA VAL A 616 -16.00 23.28 8.04
C VAL A 616 -16.87 24.52 8.21
N SER A 617 -17.09 25.25 7.12
CA SER A 617 -18.24 26.14 6.94
C SER A 617 -18.93 25.82 5.62
N VAL A 618 -20.24 26.08 5.55
CA VAL A 618 -21.02 25.89 4.34
C VAL A 618 -21.61 27.23 3.95
N GLN A 619 -21.35 27.66 2.72
CA GLN A 619 -21.89 28.93 2.17
C GLN A 619 -22.31 28.69 0.71
N ASN A 620 -23.52 29.06 0.37
CA ASN A 620 -24.07 28.94 -0.98
C ASN A 620 -23.93 27.52 -1.59
N GLY A 621 -24.19 26.49 -0.79
CA GLY A 621 -24.05 25.11 -1.23
C GLY A 621 -22.61 24.61 -1.38
N SER A 622 -21.61 25.42 -1.04
CA SER A 622 -20.19 25.06 -1.13
C SER A 622 -19.61 24.70 0.24
N ILE A 623 -18.92 23.59 0.31
CA ILE A 623 -18.21 23.11 1.51
C ILE A 623 -16.82 23.75 1.52
N LYS A 624 -16.52 24.52 2.58
CA LYS A 624 -15.17 25.03 2.83
C LYS A 624 -14.58 24.35 4.06
N LEU A 625 -13.55 23.54 3.83
CA LEU A 625 -12.77 22.91 4.88
C LEU A 625 -11.69 23.89 5.37
N HIS A 626 -11.58 24.06 6.67
CA HIS A 626 -10.66 25.03 7.26
C HIS A 626 -9.49 24.36 7.98
N ARG A 627 -9.77 23.28 8.70
CA ARG A 627 -8.76 22.57 9.50
C ARG A 627 -9.15 21.11 9.67
N ILE A 628 -8.14 20.24 9.77
CA ILE A 628 -8.28 18.89 10.31
C ILE A 628 -7.29 18.72 11.46
N SER A 629 -7.80 18.38 12.64
CA SER A 629 -7.00 17.96 13.78
C SER A 629 -6.98 16.43 13.82
N CYS A 630 -5.81 15.84 13.63
CA CYS A 630 -5.61 14.39 13.55
C CYS A 630 -4.74 13.94 14.72
N ALA A 631 -5.20 12.96 15.49
CA ALA A 631 -4.39 12.27 16.49
C ALA A 631 -4.14 10.83 16.05
N VAL A 632 -2.90 10.35 16.23
CA VAL A 632 -2.45 9.01 15.82
C VAL A 632 -1.68 8.33 16.93
N ASP A 633 -2.02 7.06 17.21
CA ASP A 633 -1.22 6.15 18.02
C ASP A 633 -0.76 4.97 17.15
N CYS A 634 0.51 4.98 16.80
CA CYS A 634 1.16 3.96 15.97
C CYS A 634 2.20 3.12 16.73
N GLY A 635 2.16 3.11 18.08
CA GLY A 635 3.21 2.52 18.89
C GLY A 635 4.45 3.43 18.92
N VAL A 636 5.64 2.82 19.05
CA VAL A 636 6.91 3.55 19.04
C VAL A 636 7.05 4.37 17.77
N ALA A 637 7.12 5.68 17.90
CA ALA A 637 7.34 6.61 16.80
C ALA A 637 8.81 6.58 16.38
N VAL A 638 9.16 5.78 15.38
CA VAL A 638 10.55 5.65 14.92
C VAL A 638 11.09 6.97 14.38
N ASN A 639 10.29 7.68 13.57
CA ASN A 639 10.57 9.04 13.09
C ASN A 639 9.27 9.86 13.12
N PRO A 640 9.11 10.75 14.11
CA PRO A 640 7.89 11.54 14.27
C PRO A 640 7.53 12.40 13.05
N ASP A 641 8.53 12.99 12.37
CA ASP A 641 8.30 13.84 11.19
C ASP A 641 7.74 13.04 10.01
N ILE A 642 8.22 11.80 9.80
CA ILE A 642 7.69 10.93 8.75
C ILE A 642 6.25 10.53 9.09
N ILE A 643 5.95 10.20 10.34
CA ILE A 643 4.59 9.88 10.78
C ILE A 643 3.65 11.05 10.52
N GLN A 644 4.05 12.26 10.89
CA GLN A 644 3.28 13.47 10.63
C GLN A 644 2.99 13.62 9.13
N ARG A 645 4.02 13.55 8.28
CA ARG A 645 3.87 13.66 6.80
C ARG A 645 2.99 12.57 6.22
N GLN A 646 3.03 11.34 6.75
CA GLN A 646 2.18 10.27 6.30
C GLN A 646 0.71 10.49 6.67
N MET A 647 0.42 11.04 7.85
CA MET A 647 -0.93 11.45 8.23
C MET A 647 -1.43 12.61 7.36
N GLU A 648 -0.62 13.66 7.16
CA GLU A 648 -0.94 14.79 6.28
C GLU A 648 -1.23 14.32 4.85
N SER A 649 -0.34 13.50 4.27
CA SER A 649 -0.52 12.92 2.95
C SER A 649 -1.76 12.02 2.87
N GLY A 650 -2.02 11.22 3.91
CA GLY A 650 -3.21 10.36 3.98
C GLY A 650 -4.50 11.16 3.99
N MET A 651 -4.55 12.24 4.78
CA MET A 651 -5.69 13.15 4.83
C MET A 651 -5.93 13.83 3.48
N LEU A 652 -4.90 14.38 2.83
CA LEU A 652 -5.04 15.03 1.52
C LEU A 652 -5.48 14.07 0.42
N PHE A 653 -4.95 12.84 0.43
CA PHE A 653 -5.34 11.80 -0.51
C PHE A 653 -6.80 11.38 -0.31
N GLY A 654 -7.22 11.18 0.95
CA GLY A 654 -8.60 10.90 1.31
C GLY A 654 -9.55 12.06 1.03
N LEU A 655 -9.12 13.31 1.22
CA LEU A 655 -9.91 14.51 0.88
C LEU A 655 -10.13 14.63 -0.62
N THR A 656 -9.13 14.34 -1.44
CA THR A 656 -9.28 14.28 -2.90
C THR A 656 -10.40 13.30 -3.28
N ALA A 657 -10.37 12.09 -2.70
CA ALA A 657 -11.41 11.09 -2.92
C ALA A 657 -12.79 11.53 -2.39
N ALA A 658 -12.82 12.21 -1.23
CA ALA A 658 -14.06 12.64 -0.60
C ALA A 658 -14.74 13.80 -1.32
N LEU A 659 -14.00 14.71 -1.95
CA LEU A 659 -14.54 15.94 -2.53
C LEU A 659 -14.62 15.90 -4.05
N HIS A 660 -13.76 15.15 -4.73
CA HIS A 660 -13.60 15.21 -6.18
C HIS A 660 -13.54 13.84 -6.87
N GLY A 661 -13.02 12.80 -6.17
CA GLY A 661 -12.66 11.53 -6.79
C GLY A 661 -13.86 10.73 -7.27
N GLU A 662 -13.93 10.51 -8.58
CA GLU A 662 -14.94 9.65 -9.20
C GLU A 662 -14.44 9.19 -10.59
N VAL A 663 -14.44 7.88 -10.83
CA VAL A 663 -14.26 7.32 -12.18
C VAL A 663 -15.58 6.75 -12.65
N LEU A 664 -16.14 7.37 -13.67
CA LEU A 664 -17.36 6.91 -14.34
C LEU A 664 -17.00 6.05 -15.55
N PHE A 665 -17.82 5.05 -15.82
CA PHE A 665 -17.75 4.20 -16.99
C PHE A 665 -18.94 4.48 -17.92
N ASN A 666 -18.68 4.55 -19.21
CA ASN A 666 -19.69 4.60 -20.24
C ASN A 666 -19.38 3.53 -21.30
N GLN A 667 -20.28 2.56 -21.49
CA GLN A 667 -20.04 1.40 -22.35
C GLN A 667 -18.68 0.72 -22.03
N GLY A 668 -18.40 0.54 -20.76
CA GLY A 668 -17.16 -0.06 -20.25
C GLY A 668 -15.90 0.81 -20.33
N VAL A 669 -15.97 1.97 -20.98
CA VAL A 669 -14.84 2.90 -21.12
C VAL A 669 -14.78 3.84 -19.93
N ALA A 670 -13.65 3.85 -19.21
CA ALA A 670 -13.40 4.83 -18.16
C ALA A 670 -13.35 6.25 -18.74
N GLN A 671 -14.11 7.17 -18.14
CA GLN A 671 -14.23 8.55 -18.61
C GLN A 671 -13.13 9.47 -18.08
N ALA A 672 -12.45 9.08 -17.00
CA ALA A 672 -11.29 9.80 -16.48
C ALA A 672 -10.08 9.61 -17.40
N ASN A 673 -9.51 10.71 -17.87
CA ASN A 673 -8.37 10.73 -18.79
C ASN A 673 -7.14 11.39 -18.16
N ASN A 674 -7.35 12.55 -17.55
CA ASN A 674 -6.25 13.36 -17.04
C ASN A 674 -6.76 14.20 -15.85
N PHE A 675 -5.91 15.00 -15.23
CA PHE A 675 -6.24 15.82 -14.06
C PHE A 675 -7.23 16.97 -14.32
N ASN A 676 -7.65 17.20 -15.57
CA ASN A 676 -8.74 18.11 -15.90
C ASN A 676 -10.14 17.47 -15.71
N ASP A 677 -10.28 16.17 -15.87
CA ASP A 677 -11.52 15.41 -15.71
C ASP A 677 -11.47 14.43 -14.52
N TYR A 678 -10.31 14.28 -13.89
CA TYR A 678 -10.11 13.65 -12.58
C TYR A 678 -9.35 14.61 -11.66
N PRO A 679 -10.02 15.65 -11.13
CA PRO A 679 -9.35 16.72 -10.39
C PRO A 679 -8.80 16.22 -9.06
N LEU A 680 -7.58 16.66 -8.75
CA LEU A 680 -6.96 16.49 -7.44
C LEU A 680 -7.17 17.76 -6.60
N LEU A 681 -7.17 17.59 -5.28
CA LEU A 681 -7.21 18.71 -4.35
C LEU A 681 -6.08 19.71 -4.65
N ARG A 682 -6.42 20.99 -4.74
CA ARG A 682 -5.45 22.07 -5.04
C ARG A 682 -4.96 22.72 -3.75
N MET A 683 -3.82 23.43 -3.83
CA MET A 683 -3.23 24.11 -2.68
C MET A 683 -4.15 25.11 -1.99
N ASN A 684 -4.98 25.81 -2.75
CA ASN A 684 -5.96 26.77 -2.21
C ASN A 684 -7.17 26.10 -1.55
N GLU A 685 -7.37 24.82 -1.75
CA GLU A 685 -8.42 23.99 -1.12
C GLU A 685 -7.88 23.24 0.11
N THR A 686 -6.55 23.18 0.24
CA THR A 686 -5.88 22.45 1.34
C THR A 686 -6.17 23.14 2.67
N PRO A 687 -6.74 22.43 3.67
CA PRO A 687 -6.98 22.97 5.00
C PRO A 687 -5.69 23.07 5.82
N ASP A 688 -5.77 23.76 6.97
CA ASP A 688 -4.75 23.63 8.02
C ASP A 688 -4.75 22.18 8.57
N LEU A 689 -3.64 21.46 8.43
CA LEU A 689 -3.48 20.10 8.89
C LEU A 689 -2.65 20.07 10.18
N GLN A 690 -3.25 19.55 11.25
CA GLN A 690 -2.61 19.44 12.55
C GLN A 690 -2.54 17.97 12.95
N VAL A 691 -1.32 17.45 13.13
CA VAL A 691 -1.10 16.04 13.48
C VAL A 691 -0.46 15.94 14.86
N PHE A 692 -1.03 15.10 15.71
CA PHE A 692 -0.57 14.85 17.07
C PHE A 692 -0.26 13.35 17.22
N VAL A 693 1.00 13.03 17.41
CA VAL A 693 1.44 11.65 17.69
C VAL A 693 1.30 11.40 19.18
N VAL A 694 0.41 10.47 19.53
CA VAL A 694 0.21 10.07 20.94
C VAL A 694 1.39 9.20 21.36
N PRO A 695 2.09 9.52 22.47
CA PRO A 695 3.19 8.72 22.96
C PRO A 695 2.76 7.30 23.32
N SER A 696 3.52 6.31 22.86
CA SER A 696 3.23 4.90 23.10
C SER A 696 4.54 4.09 23.20
N SER A 697 4.54 3.06 24.03
CA SER A 697 5.64 2.09 24.15
C SER A 697 5.36 0.78 23.43
N GLU A 698 4.17 0.65 22.82
CA GLU A 698 3.79 -0.54 22.04
C GLU A 698 4.67 -0.67 20.80
N PRO A 699 4.86 -1.87 20.26
CA PRO A 699 5.57 -2.06 18.99
C PRO A 699 5.01 -1.15 17.89
N PRO A 700 5.85 -0.67 16.94
CA PRO A 700 5.39 0.20 15.88
C PRO A 700 4.42 -0.52 14.95
N THR A 701 3.37 0.18 14.57
CA THR A 701 2.33 -0.27 13.64
C THR A 701 2.39 0.50 12.32
N GLY A 702 1.50 0.21 11.37
CA GLY A 702 1.53 0.81 10.04
C GLY A 702 1.02 2.25 10.00
N VAL A 703 1.73 3.17 9.36
CA VAL A 703 1.33 4.59 9.25
C VAL A 703 1.16 5.09 7.81
N GLY A 704 1.47 4.27 6.82
CA GLY A 704 1.38 4.67 5.40
C GLY A 704 -0.04 4.98 4.92
N GLU A 705 -1.04 4.34 5.52
CA GLU A 705 -2.43 4.32 5.05
C GLU A 705 -3.45 4.88 6.05
N PRO A 706 -3.29 4.74 7.39
CA PRO A 706 -4.35 5.06 8.37
C PRO A 706 -4.85 6.51 8.40
N GLY A 707 -4.14 7.44 7.81
CA GLY A 707 -4.60 8.82 7.66
C GLY A 707 -5.75 9.00 6.68
N VAL A 708 -6.02 8.02 5.79
CA VAL A 708 -7.04 8.08 4.73
C VAL A 708 -8.45 7.80 5.26
N PRO A 709 -8.73 6.71 6.01
CA PRO A 709 -10.08 6.24 6.27
C PRO A 709 -11.00 7.23 7.00
N PRO A 710 -10.57 7.96 8.06
CA PRO A 710 -11.52 8.77 8.83
C PRO A 710 -11.95 10.06 8.13
N VAL A 711 -11.18 10.55 7.14
CA VAL A 711 -11.32 11.93 6.68
C VAL A 711 -12.67 12.24 6.01
N ALA A 712 -13.16 11.33 5.16
CA ALA A 712 -14.43 11.53 4.46
C ALA A 712 -15.62 11.64 5.44
N ALA A 713 -15.63 10.76 6.45
CA ALA A 713 -16.67 10.78 7.48
C ALA A 713 -16.55 12.02 8.39
N ALA A 714 -15.35 12.41 8.80
CA ALA A 714 -15.17 13.61 9.61
C ALA A 714 -15.72 14.86 8.89
N VAL A 715 -15.45 14.98 7.58
CA VAL A 715 -16.01 16.10 6.77
C VAL A 715 -17.51 15.98 6.61
N ALA A 716 -18.07 14.81 6.28
CA ALA A 716 -19.51 14.61 6.12
C ALA A 716 -20.29 14.90 7.42
N ASN A 717 -19.75 14.48 8.57
CA ASN A 717 -20.33 14.75 9.89
C ASN A 717 -20.28 16.25 10.25
N ALA A 718 -19.20 16.95 9.86
CA ALA A 718 -19.12 18.42 10.03
C ALA A 718 -20.11 19.16 9.12
N VAL A 719 -20.33 18.69 7.90
CA VAL A 719 -21.35 19.22 6.99
C VAL A 719 -22.76 19.01 7.57
N PHE A 720 -23.02 17.82 8.13
CA PHE A 720 -24.30 17.60 8.83
C PHE A 720 -24.49 18.55 10.00
N ALA A 721 -23.47 18.77 10.82
CA ALA A 721 -23.55 19.74 11.92
C ALA A 721 -23.83 21.17 11.43
N ALA A 722 -23.37 21.53 10.22
CA ALA A 722 -23.58 22.84 9.61
C ALA A 722 -24.97 23.01 8.97
N THR A 723 -25.53 21.95 8.39
CA THR A 723 -26.68 22.03 7.46
C THR A 723 -27.90 21.22 7.89
N GLY A 724 -27.71 20.22 8.74
CA GLY A 724 -28.72 19.19 9.04
C GLY A 724 -28.88 18.15 7.92
N GLN A 725 -28.13 18.23 6.81
CA GLN A 725 -28.19 17.30 5.68
C GLN A 725 -27.15 16.18 5.84
N ARG A 726 -27.60 14.92 5.85
CA ARG A 726 -26.72 13.75 5.83
C ARG A 726 -26.24 13.47 4.40
N LEU A 727 -24.92 13.54 4.20
CA LEU A 727 -24.28 13.13 2.94
C LEU A 727 -23.83 11.68 3.06
N ARG A 728 -24.42 10.81 2.25
CA ARG A 728 -24.18 9.36 2.26
C ARG A 728 -23.56 8.84 0.97
N GLU A 729 -23.14 9.75 0.11
CA GLU A 729 -22.49 9.43 -1.17
C GLU A 729 -21.19 10.21 -1.31
N LEU A 730 -20.20 9.58 -1.92
CA LEU A 730 -18.97 10.23 -2.36
C LEU A 730 -18.98 10.40 -3.89
N PRO A 731 -18.38 11.49 -4.40
CA PRO A 731 -17.87 12.64 -3.66
C PRO A 731 -18.97 13.45 -2.99
N LEU A 732 -18.62 14.12 -1.87
CA LEU A 732 -19.56 14.90 -1.06
C LEU A 732 -20.09 16.09 -1.85
N ARG A 733 -21.39 16.12 -2.11
CA ARG A 733 -22.06 17.20 -2.83
C ARG A 733 -23.30 17.64 -2.04
N LEU A 734 -23.43 18.94 -1.82
CA LEU A 734 -24.67 19.51 -1.28
C LEU A 734 -25.66 19.71 -2.43
N ALA A 735 -26.93 19.37 -2.17
CA ALA A 735 -28.01 19.53 -3.14
C ALA A 735 -28.36 21.01 -3.37
#